data_e4611f20e6c9884959210fd6ac4e19b5
#
_entry.id   e4611f20e6c9884959210fd6ac4e19b5
#
_cell.length_a   1.000
_cell.length_b   1.000
_cell.length_c   1.000
_cell.angle_alpha   90.00
_cell.angle_beta   90.00
_cell.angle_gamma   90.00
#
_symmetry.space_group_name_H-M   'P 1'
#
loop_
_entity.id
_entity.type
_entity.pdbx_description
1 polymer ?
#
loop_
_entity_poly.entity_id
_entity_poly.type
_entity_poly.pdbx_seq_one_letter_code
_entity_poly.pdbx_strand_id
1 'polypeptide(L)'
;MPIVTVLRSLRKCAVVPSLLLFLLVAPRPIRAQVSGNSQPQSSPADTSKASTKPQTKNPSLRGPQAKQPAAGATLEADQQRQVGKIYYADGHVDVHYENTRLRADHVEYNEDTQVVLAHGNVQLDYLTQHVEAEDARYEVATGRGSFHHVRATFAVQRRQSPTLLISPNPIYFEAETADRINPDTYKVHKAWMTVCDPQKPTWKFYAPEATVYMRDSVHLENGNFRLFSVPVLYLPYATFPAEKQRASGFLIPDIGDSSSKGLILGDAFYWAPTDWADFTIGANYYSRRGWSQRADLRMRPWENARLDINYNGVVDRGLETSTGTINQGGHEAKLLFTALLPDGWRAVADLDNLSSLTYRIAFSETFVQAINSEVRNAAFLTKNFRGFSLNFAANSYKNYVSATPDTFVSLRTAPEARFSSVDQAPWEKLPIYFSFDAFTGASHREDTVTGFQTPNFVARTEFAPTVTIPFHFGPWLDVTPTFTFRTTYYGGQLQNGLYVGNGFFRTTEEFSLDLRPPTIERVWGDSTTGKRWKHVIEPEIIYTDVNGVKDFARFVRFDEDETLTDTNEIQYGVTQRLYFREGEGGTQELVSWSISEKYFFDPSFGGALVPGERNVFQTTDNLTPFAFLDQARHFSPIVSDIRVEPGRHFDTQFIVNLDPRHGQLTAIGELVKWKPYREYFLTVAHFSVVNLPTPVIDNPPNFDFEPRSNQVRTLIGYGDLTRRGFNSTFGVSYDLSRGSFQNQIAEVGYNGSCCGLGFEYRRFSFGSIRSENQYLVVFRIANLGSLGTLRRPEKIF
;
A
#
# COMPACT_ATOMS: atom_id res chain seq x y z
N MET A 1 17.70 47.34 -6.11
CA MET A 1 18.98 46.65 -6.19
C MET A 1 19.09 45.52 -5.18
N PRO A 2 18.14 44.53 -5.20
CA PRO A 2 18.25 43.39 -4.30
C PRO A 2 18.64 42.05 -4.99
N ILE A 3 18.68 42.00 -6.33
CA ILE A 3 18.93 40.75 -7.07
C ILE A 3 20.37 40.22 -6.93
N VAL A 4 21.33 41.08 -6.67
CA VAL A 4 22.77 40.69 -6.58
C VAL A 4 23.09 40.02 -5.24
N THR A 5 22.31 40.24 -4.21
CA THR A 5 22.54 39.63 -2.87
C THR A 5 22.04 38.17 -2.84
N VAL A 6 20.97 37.85 -3.54
CA VAL A 6 20.42 36.48 -3.65
C VAL A 6 21.40 35.56 -4.37
N LEU A 7 22.06 36.01 -5.43
CA LEU A 7 23.07 35.25 -6.14
C LEU A 7 24.36 34.97 -5.33
N ARG A 8 24.66 35.75 -4.30
CA ARG A 8 25.80 35.50 -3.39
C ARG A 8 25.50 34.43 -2.33
N SER A 9 24.25 34.31 -1.93
CA SER A 9 23.78 33.27 -0.98
C SER A 9 23.80 31.86 -1.62
N LEU A 10 23.46 31.76 -2.90
CA LEU A 10 23.47 30.50 -3.64
C LEU A 10 24.88 29.87 -3.83
N ARG A 11 25.94 30.69 -3.69
CA ARG A 11 27.33 30.18 -3.78
C ARG A 11 27.82 29.41 -2.55
N LYS A 12 27.10 29.41 -1.45
CA LYS A 12 27.43 28.67 -0.22
C LYS A 12 26.77 27.28 -0.14
N CYS A 13 25.79 26.98 -0.98
CA CYS A 13 25.23 25.63 -1.10
C CYS A 13 25.90 24.89 -2.27
N ALA A 14 26.92 24.10 -1.98
CA ALA A 14 27.74 23.37 -2.97
C ALA A 14 27.01 22.23 -3.71
N VAL A 15 25.70 22.18 -3.70
CA VAL A 15 24.89 21.09 -4.31
C VAL A 15 24.19 21.51 -5.60
N VAL A 16 24.14 22.83 -5.91
CA VAL A 16 23.38 23.34 -7.05
C VAL A 16 24.07 23.20 -8.43
N PRO A 17 25.43 23.12 -8.58
CA PRO A 17 26.02 23.06 -9.92
C PRO A 17 25.85 21.74 -10.66
N SER A 18 25.53 20.65 -9.97
CA SER A 18 25.48 19.31 -10.62
C SER A 18 24.16 19.02 -11.35
N LEU A 19 23.08 19.72 -11.04
CA LEU A 19 21.77 19.45 -11.67
C LEU A 19 21.54 20.22 -12.99
N LEU A 20 22.23 21.33 -13.19
CA LEU A 20 22.11 22.13 -14.43
C LEU A 20 22.88 21.58 -15.65
N LEU A 21 23.80 20.63 -15.41
CA LEU A 21 24.61 20.05 -16.50
C LEU A 21 23.91 18.87 -17.22
N PHE A 22 22.84 18.33 -16.67
CA PHE A 22 22.09 17.21 -17.27
C PHE A 22 21.00 17.61 -18.26
N LEU A 23 20.70 18.88 -18.41
CA LEU A 23 19.63 19.37 -19.29
C LEU A 23 20.06 19.64 -20.73
N LEU A 24 21.36 19.43 -21.11
CA LEU A 24 21.89 19.76 -22.42
C LEU A 24 22.26 18.56 -23.32
N VAL A 25 21.95 17.33 -22.92
CA VAL A 25 22.16 16.17 -23.80
C VAL A 25 20.84 15.71 -24.38
N ALA A 26 20.46 16.24 -25.52
CA ALA A 26 19.34 15.74 -26.31
C ALA A 26 19.72 14.41 -27.00
N PRO A 27 18.96 13.33 -26.82
CA PRO A 27 19.20 12.12 -27.58
C PRO A 27 18.64 12.24 -29.00
N ARG A 28 19.44 11.83 -29.97
CA ARG A 28 19.04 11.67 -31.37
C ARG A 28 17.96 10.60 -31.53
N PRO A 29 16.97 10.75 -32.39
CA PRO A 29 15.91 9.77 -32.57
C PRO A 29 16.41 8.53 -33.34
N ILE A 30 16.31 7.38 -32.72
CA ILE A 30 16.43 6.10 -33.43
C ILE A 30 15.01 5.66 -33.82
N ARG A 31 14.78 5.54 -35.13
CA ARG A 31 13.57 4.96 -35.71
C ARG A 31 13.52 3.48 -35.38
N ALA A 32 12.44 3.03 -34.74
CA ALA A 32 12.06 1.64 -34.66
C ALA A 32 10.68 1.45 -35.27
N GLN A 33 10.60 0.45 -36.14
CA GLN A 33 9.38 0.05 -36.87
C GLN A 33 8.33 -0.51 -35.94
N VAL A 34 7.10 -0.10 -36.20
CA VAL A 34 5.87 -0.58 -35.58
C VAL A 34 5.40 -1.82 -36.31
N SER A 35 5.12 -2.90 -35.60
CA SER A 35 4.15 -3.92 -36.00
C SER A 35 3.14 -4.15 -34.88
N GLY A 36 1.91 -4.18 -35.28
CA GLY A 36 0.73 -3.82 -34.55
C GLY A 36 0.08 -4.87 -33.64
N ASN A 37 -1.07 -4.42 -33.17
CA ASN A 37 -2.20 -5.10 -32.51
C ASN A 37 -2.14 -5.29 -31.00
N SER A 38 -2.88 -4.42 -30.31
CA SER A 38 -3.89 -4.85 -29.33
C SER A 38 -4.78 -3.67 -28.93
N GLN A 39 -6.07 -3.91 -28.91
CA GLN A 39 -7.17 -3.01 -28.60
C GLN A 39 -7.17 -2.54 -27.14
N PRO A 40 -7.68 -1.35 -26.86
CA PRO A 40 -7.92 -0.89 -25.49
C PRO A 40 -9.33 -1.25 -25.01
N GLN A 41 -9.42 -1.76 -23.81
CA GLN A 41 -10.68 -1.86 -23.07
C GLN A 41 -11.07 -0.49 -22.52
N SER A 42 -12.25 -0.06 -22.89
CA SER A 42 -12.94 1.12 -22.40
C SER A 42 -13.69 0.84 -21.09
N SER A 43 -13.58 1.73 -20.13
CA SER A 43 -14.49 1.83 -18.99
C SER A 43 -15.78 2.54 -19.40
N PRO A 44 -16.93 2.22 -18.80
CA PRO A 44 -18.19 2.83 -19.16
C PRO A 44 -18.57 3.98 -18.22
N ALA A 45 -19.10 5.00 -18.78
CA ALA A 45 -19.99 5.94 -18.10
C ALA A 45 -21.20 6.24 -19.00
N ASP A 46 -22.30 6.32 -18.34
CA ASP A 46 -23.52 7.09 -18.60
C ASP A 46 -24.73 6.42 -19.24
N THR A 47 -25.68 6.47 -18.37
CA THR A 47 -27.12 6.44 -18.39
C THR A 47 -27.85 6.98 -19.64
N SER A 48 -28.85 6.24 -20.11
CA SER A 48 -30.16 6.82 -20.49
C SER A 48 -31.28 5.79 -20.47
N LYS A 49 -32.43 6.25 -19.96
CA LYS A 49 -33.68 5.55 -19.76
C LYS A 49 -34.36 5.17 -21.10
N ALA A 50 -34.96 4.00 -21.16
CA ALA A 50 -36.19 3.79 -21.94
C ALA A 50 -37.01 2.60 -21.43
N SER A 51 -38.10 2.92 -20.86
CA SER A 51 -39.46 2.40 -20.99
C SER A 51 -39.72 0.93 -21.24
N THR A 52 -40.36 0.37 -20.25
CA THR A 52 -40.99 -0.96 -20.15
C THR A 52 -42.27 -1.06 -20.97
N LYS A 53 -42.50 -2.21 -21.59
CA LYS A 53 -43.87 -2.81 -21.71
C LYS A 53 -43.78 -4.34 -21.72
N PRO A 54 -44.71 -5.06 -21.10
CA PRO A 54 -44.65 -6.47 -20.87
C PRO A 54 -45.13 -7.30 -22.05
N GLN A 55 -44.45 -8.37 -22.38
CA GLN A 55 -44.98 -9.38 -23.28
C GLN A 55 -45.28 -10.68 -22.56
N THR A 56 -46.47 -11.10 -22.80
CA THR A 56 -47.20 -12.29 -22.40
C THR A 56 -46.45 -13.61 -22.56
N LYS A 57 -46.62 -14.46 -21.56
CA LYS A 57 -46.33 -15.88 -21.56
C LYS A 57 -47.11 -16.62 -22.64
N ASN A 58 -46.39 -17.38 -23.49
CA ASN A 58 -47.00 -18.52 -24.21
C ASN A 58 -46.30 -19.80 -23.75
N PRO A 59 -47.00 -20.85 -23.42
CA PRO A 59 -46.46 -22.15 -23.06
C PRO A 59 -46.10 -22.94 -24.30
N SER A 60 -44.82 -23.14 -24.57
CA SER A 60 -44.38 -24.10 -25.59
C SER A 60 -44.35 -25.49 -25.02
N LEU A 61 -45.13 -26.36 -25.63
CA LEU A 61 -45.17 -27.80 -25.51
C LEU A 61 -43.79 -28.42 -25.50
N ARG A 62 -43.45 -29.15 -24.44
CA ARG A 62 -42.34 -30.10 -24.41
C ARG A 62 -42.66 -31.25 -25.35
N GLY A 63 -42.00 -31.28 -26.52
CA GLY A 63 -41.80 -32.50 -27.28
C GLY A 63 -40.81 -33.42 -26.56
N PRO A 64 -40.87 -34.73 -26.74
CA PRO A 64 -39.95 -35.65 -26.12
C PRO A 64 -38.54 -35.38 -26.62
N GLN A 65 -37.61 -35.02 -25.69
CA GLN A 65 -36.19 -34.96 -26.01
C GLN A 65 -35.76 -36.36 -26.44
N ALA A 66 -35.39 -36.49 -27.73
CA ALA A 66 -34.66 -37.64 -28.21
C ALA A 66 -33.40 -37.78 -27.32
N LYS A 67 -33.21 -38.93 -26.71
CA LYS A 67 -31.97 -39.32 -26.09
C LYS A 67 -30.87 -39.13 -27.13
N GLN A 68 -29.94 -38.21 -26.89
CA GLN A 68 -28.70 -38.16 -27.63
C GLN A 68 -28.06 -39.55 -27.47
N PRO A 69 -27.57 -40.14 -28.55
CA PRO A 69 -26.84 -41.39 -28.45
C PRO A 69 -25.65 -41.17 -27.51
N ALA A 70 -25.44 -42.08 -26.58
CA ALA A 70 -24.24 -42.07 -25.76
C ALA A 70 -23.05 -41.98 -26.72
N ALA A 71 -22.16 -41.00 -26.50
CA ALA A 71 -20.98 -40.79 -27.30
C ALA A 71 -20.18 -42.11 -27.25
N GLY A 72 -20.13 -42.84 -28.35
CA GLY A 72 -19.40 -44.08 -28.40
C GLY A 72 -17.90 -43.81 -28.34
N ALA A 73 -17.14 -44.62 -27.66
CA ALA A 73 -15.70 -44.60 -27.74
C ALA A 73 -15.29 -44.97 -29.19
N THR A 74 -14.35 -44.21 -29.76
CA THR A 74 -13.71 -44.58 -31.04
C THR A 74 -12.38 -45.24 -30.74
N LEU A 75 -12.10 -46.36 -31.37
CA LEU A 75 -10.86 -47.13 -31.22
C LEU A 75 -10.19 -47.31 -32.59
N GLU A 76 -8.95 -46.85 -32.68
CA GLU A 76 -8.06 -47.08 -33.81
C GLU A 76 -6.86 -47.90 -33.33
N ALA A 77 -6.45 -48.97 -34.11
CA ALA A 77 -5.30 -49.80 -33.82
C ALA A 77 -4.87 -50.56 -35.07
N ASP A 78 -3.60 -50.96 -35.14
CA ASP A 78 -3.08 -51.76 -36.25
C ASP A 78 -3.78 -53.13 -36.35
N GLN A 79 -4.06 -53.74 -35.20
CA GLN A 79 -4.79 -55.03 -35.12
C GLN A 79 -5.84 -54.94 -33.99
N GLN A 80 -7.02 -55.50 -34.29
CA GLN A 80 -8.11 -55.60 -33.34
C GLN A 80 -8.65 -57.02 -33.35
N ARG A 81 -8.85 -57.59 -32.18
CA ARG A 81 -9.46 -58.91 -32.02
C ARG A 81 -10.37 -58.96 -30.81
N GLN A 82 -11.38 -59.81 -30.89
CA GLN A 82 -12.29 -60.10 -29.76
C GLN A 82 -12.25 -61.54 -29.42
N VAL A 83 -12.08 -61.89 -28.14
CA VAL A 83 -12.15 -63.24 -27.64
C VAL A 83 -13.17 -63.29 -26.52
N GLY A 84 -14.36 -63.82 -26.79
CA GLY A 84 -15.49 -63.77 -25.89
C GLY A 84 -15.93 -62.31 -25.65
N LYS A 85 -15.81 -61.84 -24.43
CA LYS A 85 -16.13 -60.45 -23.98
C LYS A 85 -14.87 -59.58 -23.73
N ILE A 86 -13.73 -60.05 -24.19
CA ILE A 86 -12.47 -59.31 -24.07
C ILE A 86 -12.09 -58.81 -25.45
N TYR A 87 -11.87 -57.51 -25.55
CA TYR A 87 -11.40 -56.80 -26.74
C TYR A 87 -9.91 -56.52 -26.59
N TYR A 88 -9.14 -56.85 -27.60
CA TYR A 88 -7.70 -56.60 -27.67
C TYR A 88 -7.43 -55.65 -28.82
N ALA A 89 -6.61 -54.65 -28.60
CA ALA A 89 -6.11 -53.78 -29.61
C ALA A 89 -4.57 -53.71 -29.49
N ASP A 90 -3.90 -53.98 -30.60
CA ASP A 90 -2.45 -54.06 -30.69
C ASP A 90 -1.91 -53.13 -31.75
N GLY A 91 -0.83 -52.40 -31.43
CA GLY A 91 -0.11 -51.48 -32.29
C GLY A 91 -0.80 -50.14 -32.48
N HIS A 92 -0.11 -49.05 -32.12
CA HIS A 92 -0.55 -47.66 -32.25
C HIS A 92 -2.01 -47.42 -31.80
N VAL A 93 -2.38 -48.02 -30.67
CA VAL A 93 -3.75 -47.93 -30.16
C VAL A 93 -4.08 -46.49 -29.82
N ASP A 94 -5.21 -45.98 -30.32
CA ASP A 94 -5.73 -44.63 -30.04
C ASP A 94 -7.23 -44.72 -29.73
N VAL A 95 -7.57 -44.47 -28.48
CA VAL A 95 -8.94 -44.49 -27.96
C VAL A 95 -9.40 -43.09 -27.62
N HIS A 96 -10.49 -42.67 -28.23
CA HIS A 96 -11.17 -41.44 -27.89
C HIS A 96 -12.49 -41.70 -27.19
N TYR A 97 -12.66 -41.11 -26.01
CA TYR A 97 -13.90 -41.13 -25.25
C TYR A 97 -14.15 -39.78 -24.60
N GLU A 98 -15.17 -39.07 -25.03
CA GLU A 98 -15.48 -37.70 -24.60
C GLU A 98 -14.28 -36.76 -24.76
N ASN A 99 -13.76 -36.21 -23.64
CA ASN A 99 -12.62 -35.33 -23.59
C ASN A 99 -11.31 -36.05 -23.22
N THR A 100 -11.33 -37.39 -23.27
CA THR A 100 -10.19 -38.24 -22.93
C THR A 100 -9.66 -38.92 -24.18
N ARG A 101 -8.36 -38.90 -24.38
CA ARG A 101 -7.64 -39.64 -25.42
C ARG A 101 -6.61 -40.53 -24.76
N LEU A 102 -6.70 -41.84 -25.00
CA LEU A 102 -5.75 -42.82 -24.51
C LEU A 102 -4.99 -43.40 -25.70
N ARG A 103 -3.67 -43.32 -25.65
CA ARG A 103 -2.76 -43.96 -26.62
C ARG A 103 -1.88 -45.00 -25.92
N ALA A 104 -1.64 -46.15 -26.52
CA ALA A 104 -0.77 -47.19 -25.97
C ALA A 104 -0.30 -48.13 -27.08
N ASP A 105 0.68 -49.00 -26.79
CA ASP A 105 1.09 -50.05 -27.72
C ASP A 105 0.11 -51.24 -27.72
N HIS A 106 -0.50 -51.51 -26.54
CA HIS A 106 -1.47 -52.57 -26.36
C HIS A 106 -2.58 -52.15 -25.40
N VAL A 107 -3.84 -52.45 -25.72
CA VAL A 107 -4.99 -52.21 -24.86
C VAL A 107 -5.89 -53.45 -24.85
N GLU A 108 -6.25 -53.88 -23.65
CA GLU A 108 -7.23 -54.93 -23.38
C GLU A 108 -8.44 -54.33 -22.64
N TYR A 109 -9.66 -54.60 -23.13
CA TYR A 109 -10.89 -54.19 -22.46
C TYR A 109 -11.78 -55.40 -22.20
N ASN A 110 -12.12 -55.61 -20.95
CA ASN A 110 -13.02 -56.69 -20.54
C ASN A 110 -14.42 -56.11 -20.24
N GLU A 111 -15.40 -56.50 -21.04
CA GLU A 111 -16.76 -55.98 -20.96
C GLU A 111 -17.50 -56.42 -19.66
N ASP A 112 -17.21 -57.61 -19.09
CA ASP A 112 -17.86 -58.09 -17.89
C ASP A 112 -17.37 -57.34 -16.64
N THR A 113 -16.07 -57.08 -16.56
CA THR A 113 -15.45 -56.40 -15.44
C THR A 113 -15.34 -54.92 -15.66
N GLN A 114 -15.56 -54.43 -16.87
CA GLN A 114 -15.37 -53.05 -17.30
C GLN A 114 -13.96 -52.51 -17.00
N VAL A 115 -12.96 -53.38 -17.07
CA VAL A 115 -11.55 -53.02 -16.83
C VAL A 115 -10.84 -52.85 -18.17
N VAL A 116 -10.12 -51.73 -18.28
CA VAL A 116 -9.16 -51.45 -19.34
C VAL A 116 -7.75 -51.68 -18.78
N LEU A 117 -6.95 -52.47 -19.49
CA LEU A 117 -5.50 -52.63 -19.28
C LEU A 117 -4.79 -52.02 -20.47
N ALA A 118 -3.86 -51.10 -20.24
CA ALA A 118 -3.03 -50.51 -21.28
C ALA A 118 -1.55 -50.73 -20.94
N HIS A 119 -0.78 -51.18 -21.92
CA HIS A 119 0.64 -51.50 -21.75
C HIS A 119 1.47 -50.86 -22.85
N GLY A 120 2.64 -50.38 -22.49
CA GLY A 120 3.62 -49.76 -23.38
C GLY A 120 3.24 -48.40 -23.89
N ASN A 121 4.10 -47.43 -23.64
CA ASN A 121 3.96 -46.03 -24.07
C ASN A 121 2.57 -45.44 -23.83
N VAL A 122 1.97 -45.75 -22.67
CA VAL A 122 0.61 -45.28 -22.32
C VAL A 122 0.63 -43.78 -22.20
N GLN A 123 -0.21 -43.08 -22.98
CA GLN A 123 -0.40 -41.62 -22.94
C GLN A 123 -1.88 -41.33 -22.75
N LEU A 124 -2.18 -40.56 -21.72
CA LEU A 124 -3.53 -40.13 -21.38
C LEU A 124 -3.62 -38.62 -21.45
N ASP A 125 -4.38 -38.10 -22.40
CA ASP A 125 -4.69 -36.69 -22.53
C ASP A 125 -6.11 -36.41 -21.99
N TYR A 126 -6.24 -35.54 -21.01
CA TYR A 126 -7.52 -35.11 -20.47
C TYR A 126 -7.51 -33.59 -20.24
N LEU A 127 -8.27 -32.86 -21.03
CA LEU A 127 -8.29 -31.38 -21.03
C LEU A 127 -6.89 -30.79 -21.21
N THR A 128 -6.33 -30.19 -20.18
CA THR A 128 -4.99 -29.56 -20.16
C THR A 128 -3.92 -30.45 -19.50
N GLN A 129 -4.29 -31.68 -19.17
CA GLN A 129 -3.42 -32.63 -18.48
C GLN A 129 -2.87 -33.63 -19.47
N HIS A 130 -1.58 -33.90 -19.40
CA HIS A 130 -0.89 -34.90 -20.14
C HIS A 130 -0.18 -35.85 -19.17
N VAL A 131 -0.55 -37.13 -19.22
CA VAL A 131 -0.01 -38.20 -18.35
C VAL A 131 0.59 -39.29 -19.23
N GLU A 132 1.84 -39.61 -18.98
CA GLU A 132 2.53 -40.77 -19.56
C GLU A 132 2.72 -41.82 -18.47
N ALA A 133 2.58 -43.10 -18.84
CA ALA A 133 2.83 -44.23 -17.96
C ALA A 133 3.40 -45.40 -18.75
N GLU A 134 4.05 -46.34 -18.10
CA GLU A 134 4.47 -47.60 -18.71
C GLU A 134 3.28 -48.57 -18.83
N ASP A 135 2.49 -48.67 -17.75
CA ASP A 135 1.30 -49.46 -17.63
C ASP A 135 0.16 -48.73 -16.95
N ALA A 136 -1.06 -49.01 -17.38
CA ALA A 136 -2.26 -48.46 -16.75
C ALA A 136 -3.34 -49.53 -16.65
N ARG A 137 -3.99 -49.60 -15.49
CA ARG A 137 -5.22 -50.35 -15.24
C ARG A 137 -6.32 -49.37 -14.84
N TYR A 138 -7.42 -49.42 -15.53
CA TYR A 138 -8.53 -48.54 -15.29
C TYR A 138 -9.88 -49.25 -15.28
N GLU A 139 -10.67 -49.07 -14.22
CA GLU A 139 -12.00 -49.65 -14.08
C GLU A 139 -13.04 -48.56 -14.41
N VAL A 140 -13.71 -48.73 -15.56
CA VAL A 140 -14.62 -47.71 -16.09
C VAL A 140 -15.84 -47.53 -15.20
N ALA A 141 -16.34 -48.57 -14.56
CA ALA A 141 -17.53 -48.52 -13.71
C ALA A 141 -17.32 -47.68 -12.44
N THR A 142 -16.15 -47.78 -11.81
CA THR A 142 -15.86 -47.12 -10.53
C THR A 142 -15.03 -45.87 -10.67
N GLY A 143 -14.42 -45.68 -11.86
CA GLY A 143 -13.46 -44.62 -12.10
C GLY A 143 -12.14 -44.81 -11.34
N ARG A 144 -11.85 -45.99 -10.78
CA ARG A 144 -10.59 -46.32 -10.12
C ARG A 144 -9.56 -46.78 -11.13
N GLY A 145 -8.29 -46.65 -10.79
CA GLY A 145 -7.20 -47.10 -11.64
C GLY A 145 -5.85 -47.05 -10.97
N SER A 146 -4.87 -47.74 -11.53
CA SER A 146 -3.47 -47.68 -11.13
C SER A 146 -2.60 -47.47 -12.35
N PHE A 147 -1.60 -46.67 -12.19
CA PHE A 147 -0.62 -46.31 -13.21
C PHE A 147 0.78 -46.53 -12.65
N HIS A 148 1.68 -47.11 -13.47
CA HIS A 148 3.06 -47.38 -13.09
C HIS A 148 4.02 -46.54 -13.92
N HIS A 149 5.10 -46.06 -13.28
CA HIS A 149 6.12 -45.16 -13.85
C HIS A 149 5.53 -43.94 -14.53
N VAL A 150 4.75 -43.19 -13.73
CA VAL A 150 3.95 -42.05 -14.21
C VAL A 150 4.81 -40.81 -14.38
N ARG A 151 4.66 -40.15 -15.54
CA ARG A 151 5.14 -38.76 -15.78
C ARG A 151 3.94 -37.92 -16.20
N ALA A 152 3.84 -36.74 -15.58
CA ALA A 152 2.73 -35.84 -15.88
C ALA A 152 3.21 -34.38 -15.95
N THR A 153 2.52 -33.61 -16.79
CA THR A 153 2.74 -32.17 -16.88
C THR A 153 1.42 -31.43 -16.66
N PHE A 154 1.47 -30.39 -15.82
CA PHE A 154 0.31 -29.57 -15.47
C PHE A 154 0.58 -28.11 -15.79
N ALA A 155 -0.26 -27.49 -16.61
CA ALA A 155 -0.19 -26.06 -16.87
C ALA A 155 -0.78 -25.29 -15.66
N VAL A 156 -0.02 -24.35 -15.13
CA VAL A 156 -0.45 -23.51 -13.99
C VAL A 156 -0.89 -22.15 -14.48
N GLN A 157 -2.19 -21.87 -14.44
CA GLN A 157 -2.68 -20.51 -14.62
C GLN A 157 -2.60 -19.76 -13.30
N ARG A 158 -1.67 -18.80 -13.18
CA ARG A 158 -1.54 -18.00 -11.97
C ARG A 158 -1.66 -16.51 -12.26
N ARG A 159 -2.32 -15.80 -11.34
CA ARG A 159 -2.31 -14.33 -11.34
C ARG A 159 -0.90 -13.83 -11.01
N GLN A 160 -0.47 -12.78 -11.70
CA GLN A 160 0.78 -12.11 -11.41
C GLN A 160 0.76 -11.55 -9.99
N SER A 161 1.76 -11.91 -9.19
CA SER A 161 2.01 -11.32 -7.88
C SER A 161 3.30 -10.49 -7.95
N PRO A 162 3.35 -9.30 -7.35
CA PRO A 162 4.53 -8.44 -7.41
C PRO A 162 5.76 -9.02 -6.69
N THR A 163 5.61 -10.10 -5.95
CA THR A 163 6.69 -10.72 -5.16
C THR A 163 7.01 -12.15 -5.60
N LEU A 164 6.28 -12.70 -6.56
CA LEU A 164 6.45 -14.09 -7.00
C LEU A 164 7.25 -14.15 -8.30
N LEU A 165 8.33 -14.93 -8.33
CA LEU A 165 9.00 -15.27 -9.59
C LEU A 165 8.05 -16.07 -10.48
N ILE A 166 7.82 -15.60 -11.69
CA ILE A 166 6.91 -16.22 -12.65
C ILE A 166 7.73 -16.98 -13.70
N SER A 167 7.36 -18.24 -13.90
CA SER A 167 7.88 -19.06 -14.98
C SER A 167 6.77 -19.53 -15.92
N PRO A 168 6.99 -19.55 -17.23
CA PRO A 168 6.05 -20.16 -18.18
C PRO A 168 6.09 -21.69 -18.14
N ASN A 169 7.06 -22.28 -17.45
CA ASN A 169 7.21 -23.74 -17.40
C ASN A 169 6.01 -24.37 -16.68
N PRO A 170 5.53 -25.55 -17.17
CA PRO A 170 4.57 -26.34 -16.45
C PRO A 170 5.17 -26.93 -15.16
N ILE A 171 4.33 -27.45 -14.29
CA ILE A 171 4.77 -28.34 -13.22
C ILE A 171 5.01 -29.72 -13.84
N TYR A 172 6.22 -30.22 -13.70
CA TYR A 172 6.59 -31.59 -14.00
C TYR A 172 6.44 -32.45 -12.76
N PHE A 173 5.82 -33.58 -12.93
CA PHE A 173 5.53 -34.55 -11.89
C PHE A 173 5.95 -35.94 -12.35
N GLU A 174 6.58 -36.72 -11.48
CA GLU A 174 6.93 -38.13 -11.72
C GLU A 174 6.67 -38.92 -10.45
N ALA A 175 6.13 -40.14 -10.62
CA ALA A 175 5.86 -41.08 -9.54
C ALA A 175 6.12 -42.51 -9.98
N GLU A 176 6.54 -43.37 -9.04
CA GLU A 176 6.65 -44.81 -9.32
C GLU A 176 5.28 -45.45 -9.55
N THR A 177 4.30 -45.10 -8.69
CA THR A 177 2.91 -45.52 -8.88
C THR A 177 1.96 -44.37 -8.57
N ALA A 178 0.84 -44.34 -9.27
CA ALA A 178 -0.28 -43.45 -9.02
C ALA A 178 -1.60 -44.25 -9.01
N ASP A 179 -2.24 -44.33 -7.85
CA ASP A 179 -3.50 -45.00 -7.65
C ASP A 179 -4.65 -43.99 -7.62
N ARG A 180 -5.53 -44.06 -8.60
CA ARG A 180 -6.76 -43.30 -8.65
C ARG A 180 -7.81 -43.94 -7.76
N ILE A 181 -8.08 -43.34 -6.61
CA ILE A 181 -9.03 -43.83 -5.62
C ILE A 181 -10.47 -43.51 -6.02
N ASN A 182 -10.65 -42.31 -6.57
CA ASN A 182 -11.92 -41.82 -7.12
C ASN A 182 -11.62 -40.77 -8.21
N PRO A 183 -12.62 -40.28 -8.96
CA PRO A 183 -12.40 -39.32 -10.05
C PRO A 183 -11.54 -38.10 -9.73
N ASP A 184 -11.54 -37.65 -8.47
CA ASP A 184 -10.87 -36.42 -8.05
C ASP A 184 -9.68 -36.65 -7.11
N THR A 185 -9.36 -37.94 -6.76
CA THR A 185 -8.30 -38.22 -5.75
C THR A 185 -7.33 -39.29 -6.27
N TYR A 186 -6.05 -38.97 -6.23
CA TYR A 186 -4.95 -39.87 -6.52
C TYR A 186 -4.05 -40.03 -5.30
N LYS A 187 -3.64 -41.25 -5.02
CA LYS A 187 -2.57 -41.54 -4.07
C LYS A 187 -1.33 -41.93 -4.84
N VAL A 188 -0.22 -41.25 -4.60
CA VAL A 188 1.01 -41.44 -5.37
C VAL A 188 2.17 -41.81 -4.44
N HIS A 189 2.99 -42.75 -4.93
CA HIS A 189 4.14 -43.25 -4.17
C HIS A 189 5.46 -42.91 -4.85
N LYS A 190 6.46 -42.58 -4.04
CA LYS A 190 7.81 -42.13 -4.43
C LYS A 190 7.76 -41.05 -5.51
N ALA A 191 6.95 -40.05 -5.24
CA ALA A 191 6.69 -38.97 -6.17
C ALA A 191 7.67 -37.80 -5.99
N TRP A 192 7.95 -37.11 -7.09
CA TRP A 192 8.62 -35.81 -7.04
C TRP A 192 8.02 -34.83 -8.04
N MET A 193 8.17 -33.53 -7.75
CA MET A 193 7.67 -32.45 -8.60
C MET A 193 8.69 -31.31 -8.70
N THR A 194 8.68 -30.63 -9.86
CA THR A 194 9.48 -29.42 -10.11
C THR A 194 8.84 -28.55 -11.20
N VAL A 195 9.25 -27.27 -11.30
CA VAL A 195 9.01 -26.42 -12.48
C VAL A 195 10.30 -26.17 -13.28
N CYS A 196 11.40 -26.82 -12.87
CA CYS A 196 12.64 -26.82 -13.62
C CYS A 196 12.58 -27.84 -14.78
N ASP A 197 13.59 -27.82 -15.64
CA ASP A 197 13.81 -28.88 -16.62
C ASP A 197 13.89 -30.22 -15.88
N PRO A 198 13.01 -31.21 -16.18
CA PRO A 198 12.98 -32.47 -15.48
C PRO A 198 14.25 -33.32 -15.65
N GLN A 199 15.05 -33.09 -16.72
CA GLN A 199 16.28 -33.82 -16.95
C GLN A 199 17.42 -33.38 -15.98
N LYS A 200 17.44 -32.08 -15.59
CA LYS A 200 18.43 -31.52 -14.67
C LYS A 200 17.77 -30.50 -13.72
N PRO A 201 16.88 -30.95 -12.84
CA PRO A 201 16.17 -30.05 -11.96
C PRO A 201 17.13 -29.43 -10.92
N THR A 202 17.19 -28.13 -10.86
CA THR A 202 17.91 -27.40 -9.81
C THR A 202 17.28 -27.66 -8.45
N TRP A 203 15.97 -27.82 -8.39
CA TRP A 203 15.25 -28.15 -7.18
C TRP A 203 14.11 -29.14 -7.48
N LYS A 204 13.76 -29.94 -6.50
CA LYS A 204 12.57 -30.79 -6.52
C LYS A 204 12.01 -31.03 -5.13
N PHE A 205 10.70 -31.13 -5.03
CA PHE A 205 10.02 -31.72 -3.87
C PHE A 205 9.90 -33.22 -4.11
N TYR A 206 10.33 -33.99 -3.14
CA TYR A 206 10.20 -35.46 -3.15
C TYR A 206 9.36 -35.88 -1.96
N ALA A 207 8.46 -36.83 -2.14
CA ALA A 207 7.69 -37.46 -1.09
C ALA A 207 7.61 -38.98 -1.31
N PRO A 208 7.82 -39.80 -0.25
CA PRO A 208 7.55 -41.23 -0.32
C PRO A 208 6.07 -41.51 -0.67
N GLU A 209 5.17 -40.70 -0.13
CA GLU A 209 3.73 -40.78 -0.33
C GLU A 209 3.13 -39.37 -0.44
N ALA A 210 2.17 -39.20 -1.38
CA ALA A 210 1.39 -37.98 -1.49
C ALA A 210 -0.03 -38.29 -1.94
N THR A 211 -0.98 -37.44 -1.50
CA THR A 211 -2.37 -37.49 -1.94
C THR A 211 -2.69 -36.26 -2.75
N VAL A 212 -3.12 -36.46 -3.99
CA VAL A 212 -3.47 -35.37 -4.94
C VAL A 212 -4.99 -35.28 -5.03
N TYR A 213 -5.53 -34.16 -4.58
CA TYR A 213 -6.93 -33.77 -4.81
C TYR A 213 -6.96 -32.83 -6.02
N MET A 214 -7.42 -33.30 -7.18
CA MET A 214 -7.22 -32.68 -8.50
C MET A 214 -7.67 -31.23 -8.60
N ARG A 215 -8.70 -30.81 -7.85
CA ARG A 215 -9.24 -29.45 -7.88
C ARG A 215 -8.98 -28.65 -6.61
N ASP A 216 -8.22 -29.21 -5.70
CA ASP A 216 -8.03 -28.63 -4.38
C ASP A 216 -6.55 -28.46 -4.03
N SER A 217 -5.87 -29.57 -3.70
CA SER A 217 -4.54 -29.51 -3.10
C SER A 217 -3.76 -30.82 -3.28
N VAL A 218 -2.44 -30.73 -3.12
CA VAL A 218 -1.52 -31.87 -3.02
C VAL A 218 -0.98 -31.94 -1.61
N HIS A 219 -1.20 -33.03 -0.92
CA HIS A 219 -0.72 -33.29 0.43
C HIS A 219 0.48 -34.23 0.36
N LEU A 220 1.62 -33.76 0.84
CA LEU A 220 2.86 -34.54 0.94
C LEU A 220 3.04 -35.02 2.37
N GLU A 221 3.40 -36.29 2.54
CA GLU A 221 3.77 -36.88 3.83
C GLU A 221 5.24 -37.29 3.79
N ASN A 222 5.97 -36.95 4.86
CA ASN A 222 7.39 -37.26 5.02
C ASN A 222 8.26 -36.81 3.83
N GLY A 223 7.89 -35.66 3.23
CA GLY A 223 8.55 -35.11 2.06
C GLY A 223 9.87 -34.43 2.40
N ASN A 224 10.63 -34.14 1.34
CA ASN A 224 11.81 -33.30 1.47
C ASN A 224 11.97 -32.40 0.24
N PHE A 225 12.49 -31.23 0.49
CA PHE A 225 12.93 -30.31 -0.56
C PHE A 225 14.39 -30.56 -0.86
N ARG A 226 14.75 -30.77 -2.13
CA ARG A 226 16.10 -31.07 -2.60
C ARG A 226 16.60 -29.95 -3.52
N LEU A 227 17.83 -29.53 -3.27
CA LEU A 227 18.63 -28.68 -4.17
C LEU A 227 19.72 -29.52 -4.80
N PHE A 228 19.81 -29.54 -6.13
CA PHE A 228 20.78 -30.35 -6.88
C PHE A 228 20.82 -31.80 -6.38
N SER A 229 19.64 -32.37 -6.07
CA SER A 229 19.44 -33.72 -5.53
C SER A 229 19.83 -33.92 -4.05
N VAL A 230 20.42 -32.94 -3.38
CA VAL A 230 20.73 -32.99 -1.94
C VAL A 230 19.49 -32.56 -1.13
N PRO A 231 19.00 -33.37 -0.17
CA PRO A 231 17.90 -32.98 0.70
C PRO A 231 18.37 -31.88 1.66
N VAL A 232 17.77 -30.68 1.56
CA VAL A 232 18.13 -29.51 2.37
C VAL A 232 17.07 -29.14 3.40
N LEU A 233 15.83 -29.62 3.21
CA LEU A 233 14.73 -29.37 4.15
C LEU A 233 13.84 -30.61 4.21
N TYR A 234 13.53 -31.07 5.41
CA TYR A 234 12.55 -32.13 5.66
C TYR A 234 11.18 -31.51 5.99
N LEU A 235 10.14 -32.06 5.36
CA LEU A 235 8.76 -31.64 5.48
C LEU A 235 7.93 -32.82 5.98
N PRO A 236 7.63 -32.92 7.27
CA PRO A 236 6.82 -34.02 7.79
C PRO A 236 5.43 -34.04 7.17
N TYR A 237 4.89 -32.84 6.91
CA TYR A 237 3.63 -32.64 6.19
C TYR A 237 3.68 -31.31 5.45
N ALA A 238 3.29 -31.31 4.17
CA ALA A 238 3.20 -30.09 3.37
C ALA A 238 1.99 -30.14 2.43
N THR A 239 1.35 -29.02 2.23
CA THR A 239 0.22 -28.88 1.31
C THR A 239 0.51 -27.82 0.24
N PHE A 240 0.27 -28.17 -1.01
CA PHE A 240 0.40 -27.27 -2.16
C PHE A 240 -0.95 -27.13 -2.86
N PRO A 241 -1.38 -25.93 -3.25
CA PRO A 241 -2.61 -25.76 -4.01
C PRO A 241 -2.47 -26.37 -5.42
N ALA A 242 -3.45 -27.14 -5.86
CA ALA A 242 -3.51 -27.70 -7.21
C ALA A 242 -4.16 -26.70 -8.20
N GLU A 243 -5.43 -26.39 -8.02
CA GLU A 243 -6.17 -25.37 -8.78
C GLU A 243 -6.63 -24.21 -7.92
N LYS A 244 -7.02 -24.46 -6.66
CA LYS A 244 -7.41 -23.41 -5.74
C LYS A 244 -6.22 -22.51 -5.38
N GLN A 245 -6.45 -21.20 -5.39
CA GLN A 245 -5.41 -20.21 -5.08
C GLN A 245 -5.01 -20.20 -3.59
N ARG A 246 -5.69 -20.98 -2.73
CA ARG A 246 -5.50 -21.01 -1.27
C ARG A 246 -5.50 -22.45 -0.78
N ALA A 247 -4.39 -22.89 -0.21
CA ALA A 247 -4.29 -24.17 0.48
C ALA A 247 -3.68 -23.96 1.86
N SER A 248 -4.27 -24.58 2.89
CA SER A 248 -3.74 -24.58 4.25
C SER A 248 -2.45 -25.36 4.33
N GLY A 249 -1.49 -24.87 5.10
CA GLY A 249 -0.21 -25.55 5.29
C GLY A 249 0.84 -24.67 5.94
N PHE A 250 1.97 -25.27 6.29
CA PHE A 250 3.13 -24.53 6.74
C PHE A 250 3.67 -23.66 5.60
N LEU A 251 4.04 -22.44 5.95
CA LEU A 251 4.75 -21.55 5.05
C LEU A 251 6.22 -21.97 4.97
N ILE A 252 6.92 -21.30 4.10
CA ILE A 252 8.35 -21.54 3.95
C ILE A 252 9.08 -20.90 5.12
N PRO A 253 9.98 -21.64 5.84
CA PRO A 253 10.63 -21.11 7.02
C PRO A 253 11.46 -19.86 6.79
N ASP A 254 11.47 -18.97 7.77
CA ASP A 254 12.31 -17.78 7.83
C ASP A 254 13.69 -18.14 8.39
N ILE A 255 14.76 -17.84 7.66
CA ILE A 255 16.14 -18.08 8.10
C ILE A 255 16.96 -16.81 7.82
N GLY A 256 17.68 -16.34 8.84
CA GLY A 256 18.52 -15.15 8.71
C GLY A 256 19.46 -15.00 9.88
N ASP A 257 20.34 -14.00 9.80
CA ASP A 257 21.21 -13.59 10.88
C ASP A 257 21.20 -12.08 11.07
N SER A 258 21.32 -11.65 12.30
CA SER A 258 21.31 -10.25 12.68
C SER A 258 22.27 -10.01 13.85
N SER A 259 23.02 -8.92 13.78
CA SER A 259 23.96 -8.56 14.86
C SER A 259 23.26 -8.34 16.20
N SER A 260 21.99 -7.85 16.20
CA SER A 260 21.21 -7.62 17.43
C SER A 260 20.35 -8.79 17.83
N LYS A 261 19.70 -9.48 16.85
CA LYS A 261 18.78 -10.60 17.12
C LYS A 261 19.47 -11.96 17.18
N GLY A 262 20.69 -12.05 16.61
CA GLY A 262 21.40 -13.31 16.40
C GLY A 262 20.78 -14.11 15.28
N LEU A 263 20.93 -15.44 15.33
CA LEU A 263 20.28 -16.36 14.41
C LEU A 263 18.76 -16.21 14.50
N ILE A 264 18.14 -16.09 13.35
CA ILE A 264 16.68 -15.98 13.17
C ILE A 264 16.20 -17.28 12.55
N LEU A 265 15.35 -18.00 13.27
CA LEU A 265 14.69 -19.20 12.78
C LEU A 265 13.20 -19.09 13.07
N GLY A 266 12.38 -19.25 12.07
CA GLY A 266 10.95 -19.16 12.25
C GLY A 266 10.16 -19.89 11.20
N ASP A 267 8.88 -20.06 11.50
CA ASP A 267 7.91 -20.64 10.58
C ASP A 267 6.51 -20.07 10.87
N ALA A 268 5.61 -20.26 9.91
CA ALA A 268 4.23 -19.89 10.08
C ALA A 268 3.31 -20.91 9.41
N PHE A 269 2.13 -21.07 9.99
CA PHE A 269 1.07 -21.91 9.44
C PHE A 269 -0.03 -21.02 8.87
N TYR A 270 -0.33 -21.23 7.59
CA TYR A 270 -1.45 -20.59 6.89
C TYR A 270 -2.64 -21.53 6.90
N TRP A 271 -3.79 -21.04 7.35
CA TRP A 271 -5.04 -21.77 7.40
C TRP A 271 -6.15 -21.03 6.65
N ALA A 272 -6.69 -21.66 5.62
CA ALA A 272 -7.80 -21.16 4.82
C ALA A 272 -9.03 -22.07 4.98
N PRO A 273 -9.78 -21.96 6.07
CA PRO A 273 -10.94 -22.83 6.33
C PRO A 273 -12.09 -22.60 5.35
N THR A 274 -12.19 -21.41 4.78
CA THR A 274 -13.25 -21.02 3.84
C THR A 274 -12.71 -20.09 2.76
N ASP A 275 -13.49 -19.88 1.69
CA ASP A 275 -13.10 -18.97 0.61
C ASP A 275 -13.13 -17.49 1.02
N TRP A 276 -13.82 -17.15 2.10
CA TRP A 276 -13.98 -15.80 2.61
C TRP A 276 -13.10 -15.47 3.83
N ALA A 277 -12.42 -16.46 4.41
CA ALA A 277 -11.55 -16.25 5.57
C ALA A 277 -10.26 -17.05 5.48
N ASP A 278 -9.15 -16.42 5.87
CA ASP A 278 -7.86 -17.06 6.08
C ASP A 278 -7.13 -16.49 7.30
N PHE A 279 -6.30 -17.33 7.90
CA PHE A 279 -5.55 -17.03 9.08
C PHE A 279 -4.11 -17.49 8.93
N THR A 280 -3.15 -16.67 9.31
CA THR A 280 -1.73 -17.04 9.38
C THR A 280 -1.25 -16.84 10.81
N ILE A 281 -0.63 -17.83 11.41
CA ILE A 281 0.03 -17.72 12.71
C ILE A 281 1.47 -18.18 12.57
N GLY A 282 2.41 -17.44 13.14
CA GLY A 282 3.82 -17.77 13.05
C GLY A 282 4.62 -17.30 14.26
N ALA A 283 5.79 -17.89 14.42
CA ALA A 283 6.74 -17.50 15.43
C ALA A 283 8.15 -17.55 14.88
N ASN A 284 8.99 -16.58 15.29
CA ASN A 284 10.40 -16.56 15.00
C ASN A 284 11.19 -16.60 16.31
N TYR A 285 12.17 -17.48 16.38
CA TYR A 285 13.13 -17.51 17.45
C TYR A 285 14.34 -16.64 17.11
N TYR A 286 14.61 -15.65 17.96
CA TYR A 286 15.79 -14.81 17.91
C TYR A 286 16.77 -15.29 18.98
N SER A 287 17.91 -15.84 18.58
CA SER A 287 18.82 -16.49 19.53
C SER A 287 19.28 -15.56 20.65
N ARG A 288 19.38 -14.23 20.41
CA ARG A 288 19.77 -13.22 21.41
C ARG A 288 18.58 -12.51 22.06
N ARG A 289 17.41 -12.42 21.38
CA ARG A 289 16.31 -11.55 21.80
C ARG A 289 15.06 -12.31 22.27
N GLY A 290 14.93 -13.62 21.99
CA GLY A 290 13.81 -14.44 22.42
C GLY A 290 12.81 -14.75 21.31
N TRP A 291 11.50 -14.64 21.57
CA TRP A 291 10.45 -15.10 20.67
C TRP A 291 9.66 -13.94 20.08
N SER A 292 9.57 -13.91 18.76
CA SER A 292 8.63 -13.07 18.04
C SER A 292 7.39 -13.90 17.63
N GLN A 293 6.20 -13.31 17.77
CA GLN A 293 4.95 -13.92 17.33
C GLN A 293 4.34 -13.02 16.25
N ARG A 294 3.68 -13.64 15.27
CA ARG A 294 2.87 -12.93 14.28
C ARG A 294 1.54 -13.66 14.06
N ALA A 295 0.50 -12.88 13.82
CA ALA A 295 -0.78 -13.41 13.43
C ALA A 295 -1.46 -12.46 12.42
N ASP A 296 -1.96 -13.03 11.34
CA ASP A 296 -2.70 -12.30 10.30
C ASP A 296 -4.04 -12.97 10.10
N LEU A 297 -5.14 -12.25 10.26
CA LEU A 297 -6.49 -12.68 9.95
C LEU A 297 -7.04 -11.82 8.82
N ARG A 298 -7.53 -12.46 7.76
CA ARG A 298 -8.19 -11.78 6.65
C ARG A 298 -9.54 -12.39 6.39
N MET A 299 -10.58 -11.57 6.36
CA MET A 299 -11.96 -12.00 6.17
C MET A 299 -12.69 -11.12 5.16
N ARG A 300 -13.60 -11.76 4.43
CA ARG A 300 -14.56 -11.14 3.50
C ARG A 300 -15.93 -11.72 3.79
N PRO A 301 -16.54 -11.39 4.95
CA PRO A 301 -17.76 -12.04 5.41
C PRO A 301 -18.96 -11.89 4.46
N TRP A 302 -18.97 -10.82 3.67
CA TRP A 302 -19.89 -10.60 2.55
C TRP A 302 -19.22 -9.72 1.49
N GLU A 303 -19.85 -9.57 0.33
CA GLU A 303 -19.27 -8.95 -0.87
C GLU A 303 -18.61 -7.59 -0.62
N ASN A 304 -19.26 -6.75 0.20
CA ASN A 304 -18.82 -5.38 0.48
C ASN A 304 -18.21 -5.21 1.87
N ALA A 305 -17.70 -6.28 2.48
CA ALA A 305 -17.03 -6.22 3.77
C ALA A 305 -15.61 -6.79 3.72
N ARG A 306 -14.74 -6.15 4.46
CA ARG A 306 -13.35 -6.54 4.64
C ARG A 306 -12.95 -6.36 6.09
N LEU A 307 -12.33 -7.38 6.66
CA LEU A 307 -11.65 -7.34 7.94
C LEU A 307 -10.26 -7.92 7.78
N ASP A 308 -9.25 -7.11 8.09
CA ASP A 308 -7.85 -7.54 8.16
C ASP A 308 -7.33 -7.20 9.56
N ILE A 309 -6.78 -8.19 10.26
CA ILE A 309 -6.11 -8.01 11.54
C ILE A 309 -4.69 -8.50 11.39
N ASN A 310 -3.73 -7.67 11.79
CA ASN A 310 -2.32 -7.99 11.80
C ASN A 310 -1.76 -7.77 13.21
N TYR A 311 -1.12 -8.77 13.76
CA TYR A 311 -0.47 -8.73 15.07
C TYR A 311 0.99 -9.13 14.95
N ASN A 312 1.88 -8.33 15.52
CA ASN A 312 3.29 -8.62 15.67
C ASN A 312 3.72 -8.34 17.12
N GLY A 313 4.37 -9.29 17.75
CA GLY A 313 4.84 -9.15 19.11
C GLY A 313 6.22 -9.77 19.32
N VAL A 314 6.94 -9.33 20.35
CA VAL A 314 8.21 -9.89 20.77
C VAL A 314 8.26 -10.01 22.29
N VAL A 315 8.45 -11.23 22.76
CA VAL A 315 8.84 -11.52 24.15
C VAL A 315 10.37 -11.45 24.19
N ASP A 316 10.85 -10.28 24.59
CA ASP A 316 12.25 -9.91 24.50
C ASP A 316 13.04 -10.33 25.74
N ARG A 317 14.22 -10.90 25.57
CA ARG A 317 15.19 -11.18 26.64
C ARG A 317 16.00 -9.94 27.03
N GLY A 318 15.91 -8.89 26.21
CA GLY A 318 16.62 -7.63 26.37
C GLY A 318 17.84 -7.49 25.47
N LEU A 319 18.22 -6.23 25.26
CA LEU A 319 19.47 -5.84 24.61
C LEU A 319 20.55 -5.66 25.68
N GLU A 320 21.66 -6.36 25.54
CA GLU A 320 22.83 -6.16 26.42
C GLU A 320 23.49 -4.82 26.11
N THR A 321 23.68 -4.01 27.11
CA THR A 321 24.36 -2.72 27.07
C THR A 321 25.46 -2.67 28.10
N SER A 322 26.33 -1.66 28.04
CA SER A 322 27.39 -1.47 29.05
C SER A 322 26.86 -1.23 30.47
N THR A 323 25.60 -0.82 30.61
CA THR A 323 24.92 -0.50 31.87
C THR A 323 23.93 -1.58 32.33
N GLY A 324 23.77 -2.67 31.56
CA GLY A 324 22.86 -3.77 31.87
C GLY A 324 21.98 -4.15 30.67
N THR A 325 20.97 -4.95 30.97
CA THR A 325 20.04 -5.47 29.95
C THR A 325 18.78 -4.61 29.87
N ILE A 326 18.45 -4.09 28.70
CA ILE A 326 17.25 -3.26 28.43
C ILE A 326 16.24 -4.09 27.63
N ASN A 327 15.06 -4.33 28.24
CA ASN A 327 13.96 -4.99 27.55
C ASN A 327 13.28 -3.97 26.61
N GLN A 328 13.21 -4.34 25.32
CA GLN A 328 12.56 -3.54 24.27
C GLN A 328 11.37 -4.28 23.66
N GLY A 329 10.93 -5.37 24.29
CA GLY A 329 9.78 -6.16 23.84
C GLY A 329 8.48 -5.41 23.88
N GLY A 330 7.48 -5.97 23.22
CA GLY A 330 6.17 -5.38 23.11
C GLY A 330 5.39 -5.94 21.95
N HIS A 331 4.39 -5.19 21.49
CA HIS A 331 3.56 -5.59 20.37
C HIS A 331 3.03 -4.39 19.56
N GLU A 332 2.63 -4.67 18.33
CA GLU A 332 1.83 -3.81 17.48
C GLU A 332 0.69 -4.66 16.88
N ALA A 333 -0.54 -4.20 17.06
CA ALA A 333 -1.73 -4.84 16.53
C ALA A 333 -2.50 -3.84 15.67
N LYS A 334 -2.74 -4.19 14.40
CA LYS A 334 -3.50 -3.37 13.45
C LYS A 334 -4.77 -4.07 13.04
N LEU A 335 -5.87 -3.33 13.01
CA LEU A 335 -7.16 -3.80 12.53
C LEU A 335 -7.68 -2.83 11.48
N LEU A 336 -7.98 -3.34 10.31
CA LEU A 336 -8.69 -2.63 9.26
C LEU A 336 -10.02 -3.33 8.99
N PHE A 337 -11.11 -2.65 9.28
CA PHE A 337 -12.45 -3.09 8.94
C PHE A 337 -13.10 -2.07 8.01
N THR A 338 -13.70 -2.53 6.94
CA THR A 338 -14.52 -1.71 6.04
C THR A 338 -15.75 -2.50 5.63
N ALA A 339 -16.92 -1.87 5.67
CA ALA A 339 -18.16 -2.50 5.26
C ALA A 339 -19.15 -1.50 4.69
N LEU A 340 -19.86 -1.89 3.66
CA LEU A 340 -21.10 -1.25 3.23
C LEU A 340 -22.26 -2.05 3.83
N LEU A 341 -23.07 -1.35 4.63
CA LEU A 341 -24.22 -1.91 5.33
C LEU A 341 -25.52 -1.56 4.58
N PRO A 342 -26.64 -2.20 4.90
CA PRO A 342 -27.95 -1.84 4.33
C PRO A 342 -28.25 -0.34 4.45
N ASP A 343 -29.10 0.15 3.56
CA ASP A 343 -29.55 1.56 3.52
C ASP A 343 -28.45 2.60 3.31
N GLY A 344 -27.30 2.20 2.76
CA GLY A 344 -26.19 3.10 2.41
C GLY A 344 -25.31 3.53 3.59
N TRP A 345 -25.37 2.85 4.71
CA TRP A 345 -24.42 3.04 5.78
C TRP A 345 -23.04 2.48 5.41
N ARG A 346 -22.00 3.20 5.76
CA ARG A 346 -20.60 2.76 5.63
C ARG A 346 -19.97 2.71 7.02
N ALA A 347 -19.44 1.56 7.37
CA ALA A 347 -18.66 1.36 8.58
C ALA A 347 -17.18 1.19 8.23
N VAL A 348 -16.31 1.87 8.97
CA VAL A 348 -14.85 1.75 8.87
C VAL A 348 -14.26 1.74 10.27
N ALA A 349 -13.28 0.87 10.50
CA ALA A 349 -12.40 0.95 11.65
C ALA A 349 -10.97 0.70 11.18
N ASP A 350 -10.09 1.65 11.44
CA ASP A 350 -8.64 1.57 11.22
C ASP A 350 -7.96 1.83 12.56
N LEU A 351 -7.51 0.75 13.20
CA LEU A 351 -7.00 0.78 14.54
C LEU A 351 -5.56 0.28 14.58
N ASP A 352 -4.70 1.00 15.26
CA ASP A 352 -3.30 0.65 15.55
C ASP A 352 -3.07 0.69 17.05
N ASN A 353 -2.71 -0.44 17.63
CA ASN A 353 -2.33 -0.56 19.03
C ASN A 353 -0.84 -0.87 19.12
N LEU A 354 -0.07 0.12 19.54
CA LEU A 354 1.38 0.03 19.73
C LEU A 354 1.71 0.07 21.21
N SER A 355 2.45 -0.91 21.70
CA SER A 355 2.88 -0.97 23.10
C SER A 355 3.88 0.13 23.47
N SER A 356 4.87 0.43 22.61
CA SER A 356 5.85 1.51 22.80
C SER A 356 6.56 1.86 21.50
N LEU A 357 7.07 3.09 21.40
CA LEU A 357 7.90 3.50 20.26
C LEU A 357 9.24 2.73 20.24
N THR A 358 9.80 2.42 21.40
CA THR A 358 11.01 1.61 21.53
C THR A 358 10.85 0.25 20.88
N TYR A 359 9.71 -0.44 21.09
CA TYR A 359 9.41 -1.69 20.40
C TYR A 359 9.38 -1.52 18.88
N ARG A 360 8.67 -0.50 18.39
CA ARG A 360 8.57 -0.23 16.94
C ARG A 360 9.94 0.02 16.33
N ILE A 361 10.78 0.84 16.93
CA ILE A 361 12.15 1.10 16.46
C ILE A 361 12.99 -0.18 16.48
N ALA A 362 12.95 -0.95 17.56
CA ALA A 362 13.82 -2.11 17.76
C ALA A 362 13.47 -3.29 16.83
N PHE A 363 12.18 -3.51 16.54
CA PHE A 363 11.73 -4.73 15.87
C PHE A 363 11.06 -4.53 14.52
N SER A 364 10.72 -3.28 14.12
CA SER A 364 10.15 -3.05 12.77
C SER A 364 11.06 -3.54 11.67
N GLU A 365 10.44 -4.00 10.60
CA GLU A 365 11.14 -4.61 9.48
C GLU A 365 11.66 -3.57 8.48
N THR A 366 10.97 -2.44 8.34
CA THR A 366 11.35 -1.39 7.40
C THR A 366 11.76 -0.11 8.13
N PHE A 367 12.58 0.71 7.47
CA PHE A 367 13.02 1.99 8.01
C PHE A 367 11.84 2.94 8.25
N VAL A 368 10.95 3.06 7.25
CA VAL A 368 9.79 3.96 7.34
C VAL A 368 8.88 3.57 8.51
N GLN A 369 8.67 2.28 8.71
CA GLN A 369 7.87 1.79 9.84
C GLN A 369 8.56 2.10 11.18
N ALA A 370 9.89 1.90 11.26
CA ALA A 370 10.65 2.12 12.49
C ALA A 370 10.63 3.59 12.96
N ILE A 371 10.69 4.54 12.01
CA ILE A 371 10.71 5.99 12.33
C ILE A 371 9.32 6.61 12.53
N ASN A 372 8.25 5.86 12.27
CA ASN A 372 6.90 6.38 12.43
C ASN A 372 6.56 6.53 13.92
N SER A 373 6.53 7.77 14.40
CA SER A 373 6.20 8.12 15.79
C SER A 373 4.70 8.26 16.05
N GLU A 374 3.87 8.17 15.00
CA GLU A 374 2.43 8.39 15.11
C GLU A 374 1.65 7.08 15.20
N VAL A 375 0.60 7.09 15.98
CA VAL A 375 -0.44 6.05 16.07
C VAL A 375 -1.78 6.72 15.90
N ARG A 376 -2.49 6.36 14.85
CA ARG A 376 -3.81 6.93 14.54
C ARG A 376 -4.86 5.82 14.59
N ASN A 377 -5.94 6.10 15.28
CA ASN A 377 -7.09 5.21 15.35
C ASN A 377 -8.32 5.98 14.93
N ALA A 378 -9.07 5.42 14.01
CA ALA A 378 -10.32 5.97 13.56
C ALA A 378 -11.35 4.85 13.37
N ALA A 379 -12.48 4.97 14.03
CA ALA A 379 -13.62 4.12 13.79
C ALA A 379 -14.84 5.00 13.54
N PHE A 380 -15.55 4.76 12.44
CA PHE A 380 -16.73 5.56 12.13
C PHE A 380 -17.81 4.78 11.40
N LEU A 381 -19.04 5.25 11.61
CA LEU A 381 -20.25 4.83 10.93
C LEU A 381 -20.88 6.06 10.29
N THR A 382 -20.89 6.11 8.95
CA THR A 382 -21.37 7.27 8.21
C THR A 382 -22.51 6.93 7.25
N LYS A 383 -23.41 7.86 7.08
CA LYS A 383 -24.47 7.82 6.08
C LYS A 383 -24.63 9.17 5.41
N ASN A 384 -24.56 9.16 4.07
CA ASN A 384 -24.83 10.35 3.25
C ASN A 384 -26.23 10.25 2.63
N PHE A 385 -26.99 11.31 2.70
CA PHE A 385 -28.35 11.34 2.14
C PHE A 385 -28.76 12.76 1.77
N ARG A 386 -29.25 12.95 0.56
CA ARG A 386 -29.81 14.21 0.05
C ARG A 386 -28.97 15.46 0.36
N GLY A 387 -27.64 15.38 0.28
CA GLY A 387 -26.75 16.50 0.59
C GLY A 387 -26.42 16.68 2.08
N PHE A 388 -26.80 15.73 2.93
CA PHE A 388 -26.42 15.68 4.34
C PHE A 388 -25.54 14.49 4.63
N SER A 389 -24.70 14.62 5.64
CA SER A 389 -23.85 13.56 6.17
C SER A 389 -24.07 13.42 7.67
N LEU A 390 -24.34 12.21 8.12
CA LEU A 390 -24.39 11.86 9.52
C LEU A 390 -23.24 10.88 9.82
N ASN A 391 -22.38 11.23 10.76
CA ASN A 391 -21.22 10.46 11.11
C ASN A 391 -21.17 10.25 12.63
N PHE A 392 -21.02 8.99 13.06
CA PHE A 392 -20.68 8.63 14.42
C PHE A 392 -19.26 8.09 14.42
N ALA A 393 -18.39 8.63 15.28
CA ALA A 393 -16.98 8.28 15.26
C ALA A 393 -16.38 8.09 16.65
N ALA A 394 -15.24 7.45 16.65
CA ALA A 394 -14.32 7.38 17.76
C ALA A 394 -12.91 7.52 17.19
N ASN A 395 -12.21 8.58 17.54
CA ASN A 395 -10.90 8.94 17.04
C ASN A 395 -9.87 8.99 18.16
N SER A 396 -8.64 8.54 17.86
CA SER A 396 -7.52 8.72 18.78
C SER A 396 -6.24 8.95 17.97
N TYR A 397 -5.49 9.93 18.38
CA TYR A 397 -4.19 10.27 17.83
C TYR A 397 -3.16 10.27 18.93
N LYS A 398 -2.06 9.55 18.75
CA LYS A 398 -0.94 9.53 19.68
C LYS A 398 0.34 9.80 18.92
N ASN A 399 1.10 10.80 19.34
CA ASN A 399 2.41 11.07 18.78
C ASN A 399 3.48 10.95 19.87
N TYR A 400 4.43 10.09 19.62
CA TYR A 400 5.57 9.88 20.48
C TYR A 400 6.62 10.96 20.22
N VAL A 401 7.01 11.66 21.27
CA VAL A 401 8.04 12.70 21.25
C VAL A 401 9.42 12.10 21.47
N SER A 402 9.50 11.09 22.32
CA SER A 402 10.73 10.34 22.60
C SER A 402 10.42 8.86 22.80
N ALA A 403 11.39 8.02 22.49
CA ALA A 403 11.33 6.60 22.75
C ALA A 403 11.96 6.21 24.10
N THR A 404 12.82 7.08 24.65
CA THR A 404 13.56 6.79 25.91
C THR A 404 13.80 8.10 26.68
N PRO A 405 13.04 8.45 27.72
CA PRO A 405 11.82 7.77 28.15
C PRO A 405 10.70 7.83 27.10
N ASP A 406 9.74 6.90 27.19
CA ASP A 406 8.62 6.83 26.26
C ASP A 406 7.63 7.97 26.57
N THR A 407 7.77 9.09 25.88
CA THR A 407 6.95 10.28 26.06
C THR A 407 6.11 10.55 24.83
N PHE A 408 4.88 11.00 25.06
CA PHE A 408 3.92 11.21 23.97
C PHE A 408 2.90 12.30 24.30
N VAL A 409 2.25 12.78 23.24
CA VAL A 409 0.99 13.54 23.32
C VAL A 409 -0.10 12.66 22.72
N SER A 410 -1.20 12.48 23.46
CA SER A 410 -2.37 11.70 23.04
C SER A 410 -3.62 12.56 23.05
N LEU A 411 -4.35 12.52 21.96
CA LEU A 411 -5.64 13.18 21.75
C LEU A 411 -6.67 12.09 21.44
N ARG A 412 -7.84 12.13 22.09
CA ARG A 412 -8.92 11.17 21.86
C ARG A 412 -10.24 11.91 21.86
N THR A 413 -11.07 11.63 20.87
CA THR A 413 -12.46 12.06 20.81
C THR A 413 -13.35 10.84 20.59
N ALA A 414 -14.02 10.41 21.66
CA ALA A 414 -14.88 9.22 21.67
C ALA A 414 -15.83 9.24 22.87
N PRO A 415 -17.17 9.16 22.67
CA PRO A 415 -17.86 9.13 21.37
C PRO A 415 -17.89 10.49 20.68
N GLU A 416 -18.09 10.47 19.37
CA GLU A 416 -18.28 11.65 18.53
C GLU A 416 -19.53 11.45 17.67
N ALA A 417 -20.32 12.52 17.47
CA ALA A 417 -21.36 12.58 16.48
C ALA A 417 -21.26 13.89 15.71
N ARG A 418 -21.26 13.79 14.37
CA ARG A 418 -21.19 14.94 13.47
C ARG A 418 -22.33 14.86 12.47
N PHE A 419 -23.03 15.99 12.31
CA PHE A 419 -24.07 16.14 11.30
C PHE A 419 -23.78 17.39 10.47
N SER A 420 -23.55 17.20 9.18
CA SER A 420 -23.17 18.28 8.28
C SER A 420 -23.97 18.28 6.99
N SER A 421 -24.02 19.40 6.32
CA SER A 421 -24.57 19.52 4.98
C SER A 421 -23.52 20.01 3.98
N VAL A 422 -23.63 19.59 2.72
CA VAL A 422 -23.05 20.33 1.61
C VAL A 422 -23.85 21.61 1.39
N ASP A 423 -23.31 22.53 0.60
CA ASP A 423 -24.00 23.76 0.25
C ASP A 423 -25.38 23.47 -0.37
N GLN A 424 -26.41 24.01 0.25
CA GLN A 424 -27.80 23.92 -0.18
C GLN A 424 -28.22 25.27 -0.75
N ALA A 425 -28.90 25.28 -1.88
CA ALA A 425 -29.46 26.48 -2.49
C ALA A 425 -30.99 26.53 -2.18
N PRO A 426 -31.43 27.18 -1.07
CA PRO A 426 -32.82 27.26 -0.70
C PRO A 426 -33.67 28.03 -1.75
N TRP A 427 -33.02 28.93 -2.47
CA TRP A 427 -33.66 29.77 -3.50
C TRP A 427 -33.03 29.50 -4.85
N GLU A 428 -33.75 28.88 -5.76
CA GLU A 428 -33.24 28.54 -7.11
C GLU A 428 -32.76 29.75 -7.93
N LYS A 429 -33.23 30.93 -7.63
CA LYS A 429 -32.89 32.16 -8.38
C LYS A 429 -31.81 33.03 -7.77
N LEU A 430 -31.40 32.74 -6.55
CA LEU A 430 -30.37 33.51 -5.85
C LEU A 430 -29.14 32.63 -5.63
N PRO A 431 -27.95 33.09 -5.96
CA PRO A 431 -26.70 32.34 -5.72
C PRO A 431 -26.29 32.41 -4.24
N ILE A 432 -27.22 32.05 -3.35
CA ILE A 432 -26.96 32.01 -1.90
C ILE A 432 -27.01 30.57 -1.47
N TYR A 433 -25.90 30.09 -0.95
CA TYR A 433 -25.73 28.72 -0.51
C TYR A 433 -25.57 28.68 1.00
N PHE A 434 -26.20 27.70 1.62
CA PHE A 434 -26.13 27.42 3.04
C PHE A 434 -25.56 26.05 3.28
N SER A 435 -24.59 25.97 4.16
CA SER A 435 -24.12 24.73 4.73
C SER A 435 -23.97 24.86 6.24
N PHE A 436 -23.82 23.75 6.91
CA PHE A 436 -23.52 23.76 8.34
C PHE A 436 -22.71 22.52 8.72
N ASP A 437 -21.96 22.66 9.80
CA ASP A 437 -21.35 21.56 10.53
C ASP A 437 -21.81 21.63 12.00
N ALA A 438 -22.30 20.50 12.50
CA ALA A 438 -22.71 20.33 13.89
C ALA A 438 -21.98 19.14 14.47
N PHE A 439 -21.23 19.35 15.51
CA PHE A 439 -20.39 18.38 16.17
C PHE A 439 -20.75 18.28 17.65
N THR A 440 -20.73 17.06 18.20
CA THR A 440 -20.75 16.84 19.64
C THR A 440 -19.87 15.63 19.97
N GLY A 441 -19.06 15.74 21.00
CA GLY A 441 -18.13 14.69 21.36
C GLY A 441 -17.60 14.81 22.78
N ALA A 442 -16.96 13.75 23.21
CA ALA A 442 -16.22 13.71 24.47
C ALA A 442 -14.72 13.58 24.15
N SER A 443 -13.97 14.61 24.49
CA SER A 443 -12.54 14.70 24.18
C SER A 443 -11.66 14.50 25.40
N HIS A 444 -10.45 14.02 25.18
CA HIS A 444 -9.43 13.81 26.19
C HIS A 444 -8.05 14.12 25.62
N ARG A 445 -7.21 14.81 26.39
CA ARG A 445 -5.81 15.08 26.06
C ARG A 445 -4.91 14.64 27.19
N GLU A 446 -3.84 13.93 26.83
CA GLU A 446 -2.75 13.54 27.73
C GLU A 446 -1.42 13.98 27.09
N ASP A 447 -0.60 14.69 27.84
CA ASP A 447 0.73 15.15 27.42
C ASP A 447 1.73 14.73 28.50
N THR A 448 2.46 13.65 28.25
CA THR A 448 3.41 13.09 29.20
C THR A 448 4.70 13.91 29.31
N VAL A 449 4.96 14.81 28.34
CA VAL A 449 6.14 15.71 28.38
C VAL A 449 5.94 16.77 29.44
N THR A 450 4.77 17.40 29.47
CA THR A 450 4.43 18.46 30.42
C THR A 450 3.75 17.95 31.68
N GLY A 451 3.32 16.68 31.70
CA GLY A 451 2.50 16.09 32.76
C GLY A 451 1.04 16.59 32.75
N PHE A 452 0.61 17.23 31.67
CA PHE A 452 -0.74 17.75 31.53
C PHE A 452 -1.72 16.63 31.14
N GLN A 453 -2.88 16.58 31.82
CA GLN A 453 -3.95 15.64 31.51
C GLN A 453 -5.32 16.25 31.80
N THR A 454 -6.27 16.07 30.88
CA THR A 454 -7.66 16.39 31.11
C THR A 454 -8.40 15.20 31.74
N PRO A 455 -9.61 15.39 32.31
CA PRO A 455 -10.50 14.27 32.57
C PRO A 455 -10.76 13.42 31.33
N ASN A 456 -11.15 12.16 31.53
CA ASN A 456 -11.36 11.21 30.43
C ASN A 456 -12.39 11.67 29.40
N PHE A 457 -13.36 12.50 29.81
CA PHE A 457 -14.43 12.98 28.97
C PHE A 457 -14.66 14.46 29.22
N VAL A 458 -14.14 15.29 28.34
CA VAL A 458 -14.44 16.73 28.27
C VAL A 458 -15.45 16.93 27.15
N ALA A 459 -16.66 17.34 27.51
CA ALA A 459 -17.70 17.58 26.51
C ALA A 459 -17.30 18.75 25.61
N ARG A 460 -17.46 18.56 24.30
CA ARG A 460 -17.33 19.62 23.30
C ARG A 460 -18.53 19.52 22.36
N THR A 461 -19.18 20.62 22.14
CA THR A 461 -20.31 20.71 21.18
C THR A 461 -20.15 21.96 20.36
N GLU A 462 -20.22 21.81 19.04
CA GLU A 462 -19.98 22.88 18.09
C GLU A 462 -21.10 22.95 17.07
N PHE A 463 -21.41 24.17 16.65
CA PHE A 463 -22.33 24.44 15.53
C PHE A 463 -21.74 25.58 14.69
N ALA A 464 -21.51 25.31 13.42
CA ALA A 464 -20.87 26.21 12.46
C ALA A 464 -21.73 26.34 11.18
N PRO A 465 -22.76 27.20 11.16
CA PRO A 465 -23.49 27.55 9.94
C PRO A 465 -22.61 28.43 9.04
N THR A 466 -22.67 28.16 7.74
CA THR A 466 -21.89 28.86 6.72
C THR A 466 -22.82 29.36 5.60
N VAL A 467 -22.57 30.57 5.13
CA VAL A 467 -23.23 31.17 3.99
C VAL A 467 -22.20 31.49 2.92
N THR A 468 -22.40 31.03 1.72
CA THR A 468 -21.52 31.28 0.56
C THR A 468 -22.33 31.92 -0.57
N ILE A 469 -21.79 33.00 -1.16
CA ILE A 469 -22.51 33.78 -2.19
C ILE A 469 -21.58 34.01 -3.39
N PRO A 470 -21.47 33.09 -4.37
CA PRO A 470 -20.61 33.30 -5.53
C PRO A 470 -21.19 34.34 -6.47
N PHE A 471 -20.36 35.28 -6.87
CA PHE A 471 -20.65 36.30 -7.90
C PHE A 471 -19.72 36.11 -9.08
N HIS A 472 -20.28 36.14 -10.28
CA HIS A 472 -19.52 36.07 -11.53
C HIS A 472 -19.62 37.41 -12.26
N PHE A 473 -18.51 38.13 -12.35
CA PHE A 473 -18.43 39.40 -13.07
C PHE A 473 -17.93 39.17 -14.50
N GLY A 474 -18.74 38.48 -15.28
CA GLY A 474 -18.41 38.07 -16.64
C GLY A 474 -17.14 37.20 -16.69
N PRO A 475 -16.26 37.37 -17.68
CA PRO A 475 -15.03 36.62 -17.78
C PRO A 475 -13.88 37.22 -16.94
N TRP A 476 -14.12 38.28 -16.17
CA TRP A 476 -13.05 39.07 -15.55
C TRP A 476 -12.75 38.72 -14.10
N LEU A 477 -13.78 38.31 -13.33
CA LEU A 477 -13.58 38.11 -11.92
C LEU A 477 -14.68 37.23 -11.33
N ASP A 478 -14.28 36.19 -10.64
CA ASP A 478 -15.13 35.44 -9.73
C ASP A 478 -14.84 35.89 -8.30
N VAL A 479 -15.90 36.18 -7.57
CA VAL A 479 -15.86 36.69 -6.19
C VAL A 479 -16.74 35.81 -5.34
N THR A 480 -16.16 35.12 -4.38
CA THR A 480 -16.92 34.20 -3.52
C THR A 480 -16.71 34.59 -2.05
N PRO A 481 -17.58 35.48 -1.51
CA PRO A 481 -17.62 35.70 -0.08
C PRO A 481 -18.25 34.51 0.64
N THR A 482 -17.60 34.10 1.73
CA THR A 482 -18.08 33.05 2.62
C THR A 482 -18.06 33.59 4.04
N PHE A 483 -19.16 33.42 4.75
CA PHE A 483 -19.28 33.80 6.14
C PHE A 483 -19.65 32.58 6.99
N THR A 484 -18.87 32.29 8.04
CA THR A 484 -19.11 31.20 8.98
C THR A 484 -19.21 31.77 10.38
N PHE A 485 -20.29 31.44 11.06
CA PHE A 485 -20.47 31.75 12.47
C PHE A 485 -20.31 30.44 13.26
N ARG A 486 -19.24 30.33 14.04
CA ARG A 486 -18.94 29.12 14.80
C ARG A 486 -19.16 29.38 16.28
N THR A 487 -19.93 28.54 16.93
CA THR A 487 -20.08 28.54 18.39
C THR A 487 -19.74 27.16 18.94
N THR A 488 -18.83 27.16 19.92
CA THR A 488 -18.32 25.92 20.52
C THR A 488 -18.49 26.01 22.04
N TYR A 489 -19.17 25.03 22.61
CA TYR A 489 -19.24 24.81 24.05
C TYR A 489 -18.15 23.84 24.48
N TYR A 490 -17.40 24.22 25.52
CA TYR A 490 -16.43 23.37 26.17
C TYR A 490 -16.88 23.06 27.59
N GLY A 491 -16.84 21.79 28.00
CA GLY A 491 -17.22 21.34 29.34
C GLY A 491 -16.22 21.69 30.46
N GLY A 492 -15.10 22.35 30.10
CA GLY A 492 -14.10 22.82 31.01
C GLY A 492 -13.09 23.71 30.34
N GLN A 493 -12.22 24.34 31.10
CA GLN A 493 -11.25 25.35 30.65
C GLN A 493 -9.91 25.19 31.37
N LEU A 494 -8.90 25.86 30.86
CA LEU A 494 -7.61 26.04 31.53
C LEU A 494 -7.65 27.31 32.39
N GLN A 495 -7.17 27.20 33.61
CA GLN A 495 -6.84 28.34 34.48
C GLN A 495 -5.42 28.16 35.02
N ASN A 496 -4.55 29.07 34.71
CA ASN A 496 -3.11 28.98 35.05
C ASN A 496 -2.46 27.64 34.62
N GLY A 497 -2.82 27.16 33.43
CA GLY A 497 -2.30 25.89 32.91
C GLY A 497 -2.94 24.61 33.48
N LEU A 498 -3.85 24.73 34.45
CA LEU A 498 -4.56 23.62 35.06
C LEU A 498 -6.00 23.51 34.51
N TYR A 499 -6.44 22.29 34.27
CA TYR A 499 -7.80 22.05 33.84
C TYR A 499 -8.80 22.24 35.00
N VAL A 500 -9.87 23.01 34.77
CA VAL A 500 -10.99 23.22 35.68
C VAL A 500 -12.30 22.92 34.95
N GLY A 501 -13.26 22.30 35.68
CA GLY A 501 -14.52 21.81 35.11
C GLY A 501 -15.58 22.89 34.81
N ASN A 502 -15.19 24.18 34.75
CA ASN A 502 -16.12 25.26 34.46
C ASN A 502 -16.28 25.40 32.95
N GLY A 503 -17.47 24.98 32.44
CA GLY A 503 -17.77 25.09 31.03
C GLY A 503 -17.92 26.53 30.55
N PHE A 504 -17.61 26.79 29.29
CA PHE A 504 -17.76 28.09 28.67
C PHE A 504 -18.07 27.97 27.15
N PHE A 505 -18.52 29.06 26.56
CA PHE A 505 -18.74 29.20 25.13
C PHE A 505 -17.63 30.00 24.49
N ARG A 506 -17.19 29.57 23.32
CA ARG A 506 -16.36 30.32 22.39
C ARG A 506 -17.22 30.59 21.16
N THR A 507 -17.21 31.80 20.68
CA THR A 507 -17.88 32.20 19.44
C THR A 507 -16.87 32.88 18.55
N THR A 508 -16.78 32.43 17.29
CA THR A 508 -15.94 33.05 16.26
C THR A 508 -16.74 33.43 15.06
N GLU A 509 -16.40 34.51 14.45
CA GLU A 509 -16.91 35.02 13.19
C GLU A 509 -15.79 34.94 12.17
N GLU A 510 -16.03 34.17 11.10
CA GLU A 510 -15.04 33.89 10.06
C GLU A 510 -15.58 34.43 8.73
N PHE A 511 -14.89 35.36 8.15
CA PHE A 511 -15.17 35.90 6.83
C PHE A 511 -14.03 35.57 5.89
N SER A 512 -14.36 35.00 4.75
CA SER A 512 -13.41 34.70 3.67
C SER A 512 -13.93 35.28 2.36
N LEU A 513 -13.06 35.93 1.61
CA LEU A 513 -13.35 36.45 0.29
C LEU A 513 -12.35 35.86 -0.72
N ASP A 514 -12.81 34.90 -1.48
CA ASP A 514 -12.01 34.31 -2.57
C ASP A 514 -12.23 35.12 -3.85
N LEU A 515 -11.18 35.70 -4.36
CA LEU A 515 -11.11 36.49 -5.58
C LEU A 515 -10.29 35.72 -6.60
N ARG A 516 -10.94 35.34 -7.70
CA ARG A 516 -10.30 34.66 -8.83
C ARG A 516 -10.34 35.53 -10.08
N PRO A 517 -9.24 36.23 -10.36
CA PRO A 517 -9.06 36.94 -11.59
C PRO A 517 -9.10 35.98 -12.78
N PRO A 518 -9.20 36.47 -14.02
CA PRO A 518 -9.29 35.62 -15.18
C PRO A 518 -8.09 34.71 -15.31
N THR A 519 -8.35 33.47 -15.57
CA THR A 519 -7.31 32.52 -15.99
C THR A 519 -6.76 32.93 -17.35
N ILE A 520 -5.45 33.14 -17.40
CA ILE A 520 -4.75 33.48 -18.64
C ILE A 520 -4.27 32.19 -19.28
N GLU A 521 -4.72 31.93 -20.52
CA GLU A 521 -4.28 30.76 -21.23
C GLU A 521 -3.71 31.06 -22.61
N ARG A 522 -2.72 30.26 -22.99
CA ARG A 522 -2.16 30.30 -24.34
C ARG A 522 -2.00 28.88 -24.85
N VAL A 523 -2.58 28.65 -26.03
CA VAL A 523 -2.43 27.38 -26.74
C VAL A 523 -1.57 27.63 -27.97
N TRP A 524 -0.58 26.74 -28.19
CA TRP A 524 0.26 26.77 -29.39
C TRP A 524 0.64 25.35 -29.80
N GLY A 525 1.10 25.16 -31.00
CA GLY A 525 1.57 23.89 -31.52
C GLY A 525 1.50 23.81 -33.03
N ASP A 526 1.96 22.68 -33.52
CA ASP A 526 1.99 22.42 -34.97
C ASP A 526 0.85 21.47 -35.35
N SER A 527 -0.03 21.96 -36.23
CA SER A 527 -1.15 21.17 -36.72
C SER A 527 -0.71 19.98 -37.59
N THR A 528 0.50 20.01 -38.14
CA THR A 528 1.02 18.95 -39.00
C THR A 528 1.55 17.78 -38.20
N THR A 529 2.11 18.04 -37.01
CA THR A 529 2.63 17.02 -36.11
C THR A 529 1.60 16.61 -35.05
N GLY A 530 0.47 17.32 -34.97
CA GLY A 530 -0.56 17.09 -33.95
C GLY A 530 -0.13 17.41 -32.52
N LYS A 531 1.02 18.04 -32.32
CA LYS A 531 1.56 18.42 -31.01
C LYS A 531 1.01 19.77 -30.60
N ARG A 532 0.34 19.79 -29.43
CA ARG A 532 -0.25 21.01 -28.85
C ARG A 532 0.22 21.21 -27.44
N TRP A 533 0.52 22.44 -27.10
CA TRP A 533 0.88 22.92 -25.79
C TRP A 533 -0.19 23.90 -25.30
N LYS A 534 -0.49 23.83 -24.00
CA LYS A 534 -1.35 24.79 -23.34
C LYS A 534 -0.67 25.24 -22.05
N HIS A 535 -0.38 26.54 -21.95
CA HIS A 535 0.07 27.16 -20.70
C HIS A 535 -1.10 27.89 -20.07
N VAL A 536 -1.30 27.67 -18.77
CA VAL A 536 -2.40 28.24 -17.98
C VAL A 536 -1.76 28.95 -16.81
N ILE A 537 -2.22 30.18 -16.53
CA ILE A 537 -1.84 30.97 -15.37
C ILE A 537 -3.12 31.28 -14.59
N GLU A 538 -3.18 30.82 -13.36
CA GLU A 538 -4.34 30.91 -12.47
C GLU A 538 -3.95 31.78 -11.25
N PRO A 539 -4.24 33.08 -11.27
CA PRO A 539 -4.05 33.93 -10.10
C PRO A 539 -5.18 33.69 -9.07
N GLU A 540 -4.83 33.79 -7.80
CA GLU A 540 -5.76 33.62 -6.69
C GLU A 540 -5.43 34.64 -5.60
N ILE A 541 -6.48 35.24 -5.02
CA ILE A 541 -6.36 36.15 -3.88
C ILE A 541 -7.45 35.75 -2.88
N ILE A 542 -7.06 35.44 -1.67
CA ILE A 542 -7.99 35.08 -0.60
C ILE A 542 -7.77 36.05 0.58
N TYR A 543 -8.78 36.83 0.89
CA TYR A 543 -8.81 37.60 2.12
C TYR A 543 -9.52 36.81 3.21
N THR A 544 -8.97 36.76 4.41
CA THR A 544 -9.53 36.04 5.56
C THR A 544 -9.48 36.98 6.78
N ASP A 545 -10.63 37.09 7.43
CA ASP A 545 -10.78 37.78 8.70
C ASP A 545 -11.49 36.87 9.70
N VAL A 546 -10.86 36.64 10.83
CA VAL A 546 -11.37 35.79 11.92
C VAL A 546 -11.34 36.59 13.20
N ASN A 547 -12.47 36.71 13.83
CA ASN A 547 -12.65 37.46 15.07
C ASN A 547 -13.31 36.61 16.16
N GLY A 548 -13.08 36.92 17.41
CA GLY A 548 -13.76 36.36 18.58
C GLY A 548 -12.91 35.37 19.39
N VAL A 549 -11.67 35.11 19.00
CA VAL A 549 -10.78 34.22 19.76
C VAL A 549 -10.02 35.02 20.84
N LYS A 550 -10.73 35.56 21.83
CA LYS A 550 -10.12 36.43 22.85
C LYS A 550 -9.42 35.69 23.98
N ASP A 551 -9.80 34.47 24.24
CA ASP A 551 -9.36 33.69 25.41
C ASP A 551 -8.58 32.43 25.03
N PHE A 552 -7.65 32.56 24.10
CA PHE A 552 -6.91 31.43 23.53
C PHE A 552 -6.22 30.55 24.59
N ALA A 553 -5.80 31.12 25.72
CA ALA A 553 -5.20 30.36 26.80
C ALA A 553 -6.20 29.56 27.68
N ARG A 554 -7.50 29.76 27.49
CA ARG A 554 -8.54 29.10 28.29
C ARG A 554 -8.98 27.74 27.80
N PHE A 555 -8.83 27.44 26.51
CA PHE A 555 -9.30 26.18 25.98
C PHE A 555 -8.20 25.16 25.76
N VAL A 556 -8.57 23.88 25.99
CA VAL A 556 -7.71 22.73 25.71
C VAL A 556 -7.80 22.46 24.22
N ARG A 557 -6.67 22.32 23.56
CA ARG A 557 -6.61 21.99 22.13
C ARG A 557 -6.74 20.49 21.95
N PHE A 558 -7.75 20.06 21.22
CA PHE A 558 -8.00 18.65 20.90
C PHE A 558 -7.80 18.33 19.40
N ASP A 559 -8.04 19.32 18.52
CA ASP A 559 -7.89 19.16 17.05
C ASP A 559 -7.56 20.53 16.39
N GLU A 560 -7.66 20.58 15.07
CA GLU A 560 -7.37 21.78 14.28
C GLU A 560 -8.35 22.94 14.52
N ASP A 561 -9.59 22.69 14.91
CA ASP A 561 -10.59 23.74 15.15
C ASP A 561 -10.20 24.63 16.34
N GLU A 562 -9.46 24.11 17.32
CA GLU A 562 -8.91 24.89 18.40
C GLU A 562 -7.62 25.64 18.03
N THR A 563 -7.08 25.41 16.85
CA THR A 563 -5.94 26.16 16.32
C THR A 563 -6.36 27.43 15.60
N LEU A 564 -7.69 27.60 15.35
CA LEU A 564 -8.25 28.82 14.79
C LEU A 564 -7.98 30.01 15.73
N THR A 565 -7.46 31.08 15.19
CA THR A 565 -7.04 32.30 15.91
C THR A 565 -7.61 33.51 15.23
N ASP A 566 -7.75 34.61 15.98
CA ASP A 566 -8.03 35.91 15.36
C ASP A 566 -6.95 36.19 14.31
N THR A 567 -7.40 36.50 13.10
CA THR A 567 -6.48 36.82 11.99
C THR A 567 -7.13 37.84 11.06
N ASN A 568 -6.33 38.69 10.46
CA ASN A 568 -6.74 39.57 9.37
C ASN A 568 -5.61 39.51 8.34
N GLU A 569 -5.84 38.73 7.28
CA GLU A 569 -4.80 38.36 6.33
C GLU A 569 -5.30 38.33 4.90
N ILE A 570 -4.38 38.53 3.99
CA ILE A 570 -4.58 38.28 2.57
C ILE A 570 -3.53 37.29 2.06
N GLN A 571 -3.98 36.19 1.51
CA GLN A 571 -3.14 35.27 0.77
C GLN A 571 -3.25 35.59 -0.71
N TYR A 572 -2.13 35.69 -1.39
CA TYR A 572 -2.08 35.87 -2.82
C TYR A 572 -1.11 34.88 -3.44
N GLY A 573 -1.45 34.42 -4.62
CA GLY A 573 -0.66 33.41 -5.30
C GLY A 573 -0.97 33.29 -6.77
N VAL A 574 -0.14 32.53 -7.44
CA VAL A 574 -0.32 32.17 -8.84
C VAL A 574 0.06 30.71 -9.04
N THR A 575 -0.81 29.99 -9.72
CA THR A 575 -0.50 28.64 -10.18
C THR A 575 -0.32 28.65 -11.69
N GLN A 576 0.79 28.12 -12.17
CA GLN A 576 1.08 27.98 -13.57
C GLN A 576 1.08 26.50 -13.94
N ARG A 577 0.40 26.15 -15.04
CA ARG A 577 0.30 24.78 -15.52
C ARG A 577 0.67 24.72 -16.99
N LEU A 578 1.51 23.75 -17.33
CA LEU A 578 1.88 23.46 -18.70
C LEU A 578 1.36 22.09 -19.10
N TYR A 579 0.46 22.08 -20.08
CA TYR A 579 -0.12 20.87 -20.63
C TYR A 579 0.48 20.56 -22.00
N PHE A 580 0.54 19.28 -22.30
CA PHE A 580 0.94 18.76 -23.59
C PHE A 580 -0.06 17.73 -24.09
N ARG A 581 -0.30 17.75 -25.40
CA ARG A 581 -1.10 16.75 -26.11
C ARG A 581 -0.43 16.38 -27.42
N GLU A 582 -0.40 15.11 -27.75
CA GLU A 582 0.11 14.59 -29.02
C GLU A 582 -1.00 13.80 -29.73
N GLY A 583 -1.40 14.25 -30.94
CA GLY A 583 -2.44 13.63 -31.75
C GLY A 583 -3.80 13.57 -31.03
N GLU A 584 -4.46 12.43 -31.09
CA GLU A 584 -5.73 12.15 -30.42
C GLU A 584 -5.55 11.64 -28.97
N GLY A 585 -4.32 11.58 -28.50
CA GLY A 585 -3.99 11.20 -27.13
C GLY A 585 -4.60 12.13 -26.08
N GLY A 586 -4.65 11.68 -24.84
CA GLY A 586 -5.10 12.49 -23.70
C GLY A 586 -4.19 13.70 -23.45
N THR A 587 -4.74 14.77 -22.90
CA THR A 587 -3.95 15.90 -22.43
C THR A 587 -3.22 15.51 -21.15
N GLN A 588 -1.92 15.76 -21.10
CA GLN A 588 -1.04 15.50 -19.97
C GLN A 588 -0.57 16.84 -19.39
N GLU A 589 -0.66 16.99 -18.08
CA GLU A 589 0.00 18.06 -17.34
C GLU A 589 1.47 17.71 -17.17
N LEU A 590 2.35 18.56 -17.67
CA LEU A 590 3.80 18.34 -17.62
C LEU A 590 4.45 19.09 -16.47
N VAL A 591 3.95 20.29 -16.18
CA VAL A 591 4.45 21.14 -15.11
C VAL A 591 3.27 21.77 -14.39
N SER A 592 3.31 21.73 -13.07
CA SER A 592 2.48 22.54 -12.19
C SER A 592 3.39 23.30 -11.25
N TRP A 593 3.25 24.61 -11.20
CA TRP A 593 4.05 25.48 -10.33
C TRP A 593 3.15 26.48 -9.62
N SER A 594 3.06 26.38 -8.29
CA SER A 594 2.35 27.34 -7.45
C SER A 594 3.34 28.15 -6.61
N ILE A 595 3.08 29.43 -6.52
CA ILE A 595 3.79 30.37 -5.62
C ILE A 595 2.72 31.11 -4.85
N SER A 596 2.86 31.18 -3.55
CA SER A 596 1.93 31.90 -2.68
C SER A 596 2.64 32.51 -1.47
N GLU A 597 2.06 33.58 -0.96
CA GLU A 597 2.52 34.32 0.23
C GLU A 597 1.30 34.89 0.95
N LYS A 598 1.41 35.09 2.26
CA LYS A 598 0.42 35.78 3.07
C LYS A 598 0.93 37.10 3.55
N TYR A 599 0.05 38.10 3.55
CA TYR A 599 0.27 39.36 4.22
C TYR A 599 -0.72 39.48 5.37
N PHE A 600 -0.21 39.65 6.56
CA PHE A 600 -0.97 39.87 7.79
C PHE A 600 -1.10 41.38 8.07
N PHE A 601 -2.33 41.91 8.10
CA PHE A 601 -2.59 43.30 8.39
C PHE A 601 -2.25 43.61 9.86
N ASP A 602 -2.48 42.65 10.75
CA ASP A 602 -2.02 42.69 12.13
C ASP A 602 -0.98 41.57 12.36
N PRO A 603 0.32 41.92 12.54
CA PRO A 603 1.36 40.94 12.76
C PRO A 603 1.29 40.25 14.13
N SER A 604 0.57 40.83 15.07
CA SER A 604 0.32 40.25 16.40
C SER A 604 -0.91 39.36 16.46
N PHE A 605 -1.45 38.99 15.30
CA PHE A 605 -2.68 38.20 15.20
C PHE A 605 -2.68 37.00 16.12
N GLY A 606 -3.89 36.56 16.46
CA GLY A 606 -4.16 35.59 17.47
C GLY A 606 -3.42 34.26 17.39
N GLY A 607 -3.60 33.49 18.41
CA GLY A 607 -2.86 32.25 18.64
C GLY A 607 -1.46 32.49 19.21
N ALA A 608 -1.03 33.75 19.32
CA ALA A 608 0.08 34.06 20.20
C ALA A 608 -0.38 33.84 21.64
N LEU A 609 0.33 33.00 22.39
CA LEU A 609 0.10 32.82 23.83
C LEU A 609 0.47 34.09 24.59
N VAL A 610 1.30 34.92 24.01
CA VAL A 610 1.73 36.25 24.51
C VAL A 610 1.41 37.25 23.41
N PRO A 611 0.63 38.31 23.70
CA PRO A 611 0.33 39.34 22.73
C PRO A 611 1.60 39.97 22.14
N GLY A 612 1.65 40.12 20.82
CA GLY A 612 2.80 40.66 20.11
C GLY A 612 3.92 39.68 19.83
N GLU A 613 3.81 38.46 20.30
CA GLU A 613 4.74 37.37 20.00
C GLU A 613 4.14 36.36 19.02
N ARG A 614 5.04 35.60 18.42
CA ARG A 614 4.67 34.57 17.44
C ARG A 614 3.80 33.49 18.07
N ASN A 615 2.78 33.07 17.33
CA ASN A 615 2.03 31.89 17.66
C ASN A 615 2.86 30.62 17.34
N VAL A 616 3.41 29.98 18.36
CA VAL A 616 4.10 28.71 18.25
C VAL A 616 3.20 27.59 18.78
N PHE A 617 2.68 26.77 17.90
CA PHE A 617 2.04 25.52 18.30
C PHE A 617 3.15 24.56 18.69
N GLN A 618 3.23 24.22 19.94
CA GLN A 618 4.21 23.25 20.46
C GLN A 618 3.84 21.80 20.16
N THR A 619 2.73 21.57 19.53
CA THR A 619 2.28 20.24 19.17
C THR A 619 2.31 20.08 17.65
N THR A 620 2.57 18.90 17.23
CA THR A 620 2.62 18.24 15.93
C THR A 620 1.60 18.70 14.88
N ASP A 621 0.71 19.58 15.22
CA ASP A 621 -0.30 20.09 14.33
C ASP A 621 0.37 20.96 13.28
N ASN A 622 0.52 20.37 12.11
CA ASN A 622 0.79 20.94 10.81
C ASN A 622 1.31 22.38 10.87
N LEU A 623 2.60 22.51 10.96
CA LEU A 623 3.26 23.77 10.67
C LEU A 623 2.77 24.20 9.29
N THR A 624 1.88 25.20 9.27
CA THR A 624 1.53 25.80 8.00
C THR A 624 2.81 26.29 7.35
N PRO A 625 2.99 26.12 6.05
CA PRO A 625 4.18 26.60 5.35
C PRO A 625 4.35 28.12 5.47
N PHE A 626 3.30 28.82 5.90
CA PHE A 626 3.29 30.26 6.14
C PHE A 626 3.65 30.66 7.58
N ALA A 627 3.99 29.73 8.47
CA ALA A 627 4.34 30.04 9.85
C ALA A 627 5.64 30.83 9.93
N PHE A 628 5.67 31.83 10.84
CA PHE A 628 6.89 32.54 11.17
C PHE A 628 7.83 31.67 12.00
N LEU A 629 9.11 31.79 11.78
CA LEU A 629 10.10 31.04 12.53
C LEU A 629 10.82 31.85 13.61
N ASP A 630 10.58 33.15 13.67
CA ASP A 630 11.23 34.05 14.62
C ASP A 630 10.21 34.95 15.35
N GLN A 631 9.88 36.07 14.79
CA GLN A 631 8.96 37.06 15.34
C GLN A 631 7.75 37.27 14.45
N ALA A 632 6.62 37.65 15.04
CA ALA A 632 5.44 38.06 14.29
C ALA A 632 5.77 39.21 13.33
N ARG A 633 5.26 39.17 12.13
CA ARG A 633 5.52 40.14 11.06
C ARG A 633 4.42 40.13 10.00
N HIS A 634 4.41 41.14 9.14
CA HIS A 634 3.38 41.26 8.12
C HIS A 634 3.48 40.21 6.99
N PHE A 635 4.67 39.84 6.53
CA PHE A 635 4.87 38.92 5.43
C PHE A 635 5.23 37.53 5.92
N SER A 636 4.52 36.54 5.42
CA SER A 636 4.87 35.15 5.63
C SER A 636 6.10 34.75 4.82
N PRO A 637 6.64 33.52 5.01
CA PRO A 637 7.49 32.91 4.00
C PRO A 637 6.76 32.79 2.66
N ILE A 638 7.52 32.96 1.56
CA ILE A 638 7.05 32.63 0.21
C ILE A 638 7.11 31.10 0.05
N VAL A 639 5.99 30.50 -0.30
CA VAL A 639 5.86 29.07 -0.54
C VAL A 639 5.84 28.80 -2.04
N SER A 640 6.73 27.96 -2.51
CA SER A 640 6.80 27.54 -3.91
C SER A 640 6.74 26.02 -4.00
N ASP A 641 5.78 25.47 -4.78
CA ASP A 641 5.66 24.04 -5.08
C ASP A 641 5.71 23.86 -6.60
N ILE A 642 6.73 23.16 -7.07
CA ILE A 642 6.93 22.86 -8.50
C ILE A 642 6.86 21.34 -8.68
N ARG A 643 5.96 20.87 -9.51
CA ARG A 643 5.88 19.49 -9.96
C ARG A 643 6.11 19.40 -11.45
N VAL A 644 6.99 18.48 -11.86
CA VAL A 644 7.31 18.24 -13.28
C VAL A 644 7.17 16.76 -13.59
N GLU A 645 6.24 16.40 -14.50
CA GLU A 645 5.91 15.04 -14.89
C GLU A 645 5.86 14.91 -16.44
N PRO A 646 7.00 14.93 -17.14
CA PRO A 646 7.04 14.90 -18.61
C PRO A 646 6.65 13.53 -19.19
N GLY A 647 6.21 12.61 -18.40
CA GLY A 647 5.74 11.28 -18.80
C GLY A 647 5.96 10.22 -17.74
N ARG A 648 5.70 8.98 -18.06
CA ARG A 648 5.78 7.84 -17.14
C ARG A 648 7.17 7.53 -16.58
N HIS A 649 8.20 8.17 -17.09
CA HIS A 649 9.59 7.86 -16.78
C HIS A 649 10.24 8.83 -15.82
N PHE A 650 9.64 9.99 -15.62
CA PHE A 650 10.18 11.03 -14.75
C PHE A 650 9.07 11.75 -14.02
N ASP A 651 9.21 11.86 -12.71
CA ASP A 651 8.30 12.60 -11.81
C ASP A 651 9.19 13.28 -10.76
N THR A 652 9.07 14.59 -10.64
CA THR A 652 9.82 15.36 -9.63
C THR A 652 8.95 16.43 -9.02
N GLN A 653 9.14 16.66 -7.72
CA GLN A 653 8.50 17.71 -6.96
C GLN A 653 9.55 18.46 -6.13
N PHE A 654 9.45 19.78 -6.13
CA PHE A 654 10.26 20.68 -5.32
C PHE A 654 9.35 21.60 -4.54
N ILE A 655 9.42 21.53 -3.22
CA ILE A 655 8.74 22.41 -2.30
C ILE A 655 9.80 23.27 -1.62
N VAL A 656 9.67 24.58 -1.72
CA VAL A 656 10.64 25.51 -1.17
C VAL A 656 9.90 26.62 -0.43
N ASN A 657 10.28 26.84 0.82
CA ASN A 657 9.81 27.98 1.61
C ASN A 657 10.96 28.97 1.78
N LEU A 658 10.77 30.19 1.30
CA LEU A 658 11.75 31.28 1.35
C LEU A 658 11.29 32.31 2.37
N ASP A 659 12.12 32.60 3.36
CA ASP A 659 11.93 33.77 4.21
C ASP A 659 12.43 35.05 3.51
N PRO A 660 11.54 35.97 3.10
CA PRO A 660 11.94 37.17 2.35
C PRO A 660 12.74 38.18 3.20
N ARG A 661 12.58 38.16 4.53
CA ARG A 661 13.25 39.05 5.42
C ARG A 661 14.74 38.72 5.57
N HIS A 662 15.06 37.45 5.74
CA HIS A 662 16.44 37.00 5.93
C HIS A 662 17.08 36.49 4.64
N GLY A 663 16.30 36.33 3.55
CA GLY A 663 16.76 35.76 2.28
C GLY A 663 17.23 34.31 2.43
N GLN A 664 16.63 33.56 3.34
CA GLN A 664 17.01 32.20 3.66
C GLN A 664 15.89 31.20 3.30
N LEU A 665 16.28 30.02 2.85
CA LEU A 665 15.35 28.93 2.68
C LEU A 665 15.06 28.30 4.05
N THR A 666 13.80 28.31 4.46
CA THR A 666 13.36 27.78 5.75
C THR A 666 12.96 26.33 5.67
N ALA A 667 12.48 25.89 4.50
CA ALA A 667 12.21 24.49 4.23
C ALA A 667 12.51 24.16 2.77
N ILE A 668 13.01 22.95 2.53
CA ILE A 668 13.23 22.38 1.21
C ILE A 668 12.73 20.95 1.24
N GLY A 669 11.87 20.61 0.29
CA GLY A 669 11.45 19.24 0.01
C GLY A 669 11.69 18.91 -1.45
N GLU A 670 12.52 17.94 -1.73
CA GLU A 670 12.82 17.51 -3.09
C GLU A 670 12.52 16.02 -3.23
N LEU A 671 11.79 15.67 -4.26
CA LEU A 671 11.52 14.28 -4.63
C LEU A 671 11.75 14.11 -6.13
N VAL A 672 12.63 13.21 -6.48
CA VAL A 672 12.93 12.87 -7.87
C VAL A 672 12.71 11.38 -8.06
N LYS A 673 11.83 10.99 -8.99
CA LYS A 673 11.63 9.62 -9.44
C LYS A 673 11.97 9.53 -10.90
N TRP A 674 12.92 8.68 -11.24
CA TRP A 674 13.38 8.54 -12.61
C TRP A 674 13.48 7.07 -13.00
N LYS A 675 12.81 6.70 -14.10
CA LYS A 675 12.80 5.36 -14.69
C LYS A 675 13.18 5.45 -16.17
N PRO A 676 14.48 5.67 -16.49
CA PRO A 676 14.91 5.88 -17.88
C PRO A 676 14.55 4.70 -18.80
N TYR A 677 14.60 3.51 -18.27
CA TYR A 677 14.22 2.28 -18.94
C TYR A 677 13.37 1.43 -17.98
N ARG A 678 12.72 0.38 -18.50
CA ARG A 678 11.84 -0.49 -17.72
C ARG A 678 12.54 -1.13 -16.52
N GLU A 679 13.82 -1.44 -16.68
CA GLU A 679 14.63 -2.17 -15.70
C GLU A 679 15.34 -1.26 -14.70
N TYR A 680 15.45 0.05 -14.96
CA TYR A 680 16.18 0.96 -14.08
C TYR A 680 15.24 1.90 -13.35
N PHE A 681 15.47 2.10 -12.08
CA PHE A 681 14.80 3.15 -11.33
C PHE A 681 15.77 3.85 -10.37
N LEU A 682 15.55 5.14 -10.21
CA LEU A 682 16.18 6.00 -9.23
C LEU A 682 15.11 6.81 -8.53
N THR A 683 15.14 6.81 -7.20
CA THR A 683 14.35 7.73 -6.40
C THR A 683 15.30 8.43 -5.44
N VAL A 684 15.25 9.75 -5.42
CA VAL A 684 16.00 10.59 -4.49
C VAL A 684 14.99 11.50 -3.80
N ALA A 685 15.08 11.58 -2.48
CA ALA A 685 14.32 12.54 -1.69
C ALA A 685 15.25 13.27 -0.75
N HIS A 686 15.10 14.58 -0.68
CA HIS A 686 15.80 15.44 0.24
C HIS A 686 14.80 16.28 1.01
N PHE A 687 14.92 16.30 2.31
CA PHE A 687 14.15 17.16 3.21
C PHE A 687 15.08 17.93 4.11
N SER A 688 14.93 19.24 4.10
CA SER A 688 15.64 20.13 4.99
C SER A 688 14.67 21.15 5.58
N VAL A 689 14.67 21.27 6.89
CA VAL A 689 13.96 22.32 7.62
C VAL A 689 14.96 23.04 8.49
N VAL A 690 15.03 24.36 8.34
CA VAL A 690 15.88 25.22 9.14
C VAL A 690 15.03 25.89 10.20
N ASN A 691 15.27 25.59 11.47
CA ASN A 691 14.73 26.36 12.56
C ASN A 691 15.62 27.58 12.76
N LEU A 692 15.05 28.78 12.59
CA LEU A 692 15.72 29.99 13.03
C LEU A 692 15.74 29.98 14.57
N PRO A 693 16.83 30.47 15.19
CA PRO A 693 16.89 30.58 16.65
C PRO A 693 15.74 31.44 17.13
N THR A 694 14.77 30.83 17.81
CA THR A 694 13.80 31.58 18.59
C THR A 694 14.55 32.26 19.73
N PRO A 695 14.31 33.57 20.03
CA PRO A 695 14.77 34.14 21.27
C PRO A 695 14.22 33.23 22.40
N VAL A 696 15.13 32.77 23.25
CA VAL A 696 14.80 31.97 24.42
C VAL A 696 13.91 32.86 25.29
N ILE A 697 12.62 32.56 25.36
CA ILE A 697 11.81 33.08 26.47
C ILE A 697 12.30 32.29 27.68
N ASP A 698 13.05 32.94 28.53
CA ASP A 698 13.49 32.40 29.80
C ASP A 698 12.29 32.10 30.68
N ASN A 699 11.72 30.92 30.47
CA ASN A 699 10.98 30.18 31.49
C ASN A 699 10.83 28.72 31.05
N PRO A 700 11.18 27.77 31.93
CA PRO A 700 11.31 26.39 31.54
C PRO A 700 9.95 25.76 31.11
N PRO A 701 9.99 24.77 30.24
CA PRO A 701 11.08 23.82 30.09
C PRO A 701 11.93 24.08 28.85
N ASN A 702 13.24 23.87 29.00
CA ASN A 702 14.15 23.66 27.89
C ASN A 702 13.63 22.57 26.97
N PHE A 703 12.89 22.96 25.97
CA PHE A 703 12.69 22.13 24.80
C PHE A 703 13.96 22.34 23.98
N ASP A 704 14.89 21.40 24.05
CA ASP A 704 15.88 21.19 23.02
C ASP A 704 15.12 20.74 21.75
N PHE A 705 14.58 21.73 21.06
CA PHE A 705 14.19 21.54 19.67
C PHE A 705 15.47 21.18 18.95
N GLU A 706 15.56 19.95 18.46
CA GLU A 706 16.64 19.62 17.54
C GLU A 706 16.57 20.61 16.36
N PRO A 707 17.54 21.51 16.24
CA PRO A 707 17.35 22.75 15.48
C PRO A 707 17.32 22.56 13.97
N ARG A 708 17.55 21.35 13.46
CA ARG A 708 17.64 21.10 12.02
C ARG A 708 17.33 19.66 11.68
N SER A 709 16.37 19.45 10.80
CA SER A 709 16.24 18.19 10.06
C SER A 709 16.82 18.39 8.66
N ASN A 710 17.81 17.62 8.28
CA ASN A 710 18.37 17.62 6.94
C ASN A 710 18.69 16.18 6.53
N GLN A 711 17.83 15.57 5.72
CA GLN A 711 17.89 14.17 5.42
C GLN A 711 17.82 13.90 3.92
N VAL A 712 18.69 13.04 3.45
CA VAL A 712 18.65 12.54 2.06
C VAL A 712 18.34 11.05 2.09
N ARG A 713 17.40 10.63 1.25
CA ARG A 713 17.07 9.23 0.99
C ARG A 713 17.23 8.94 -0.47
N THR A 714 17.94 7.87 -0.78
CA THR A 714 18.17 7.45 -2.16
C THR A 714 17.85 5.98 -2.31
N LEU A 715 17.17 5.62 -3.37
CA LEU A 715 16.92 4.25 -3.79
C LEU A 715 17.22 4.11 -5.28
N ILE A 716 18.17 3.27 -5.62
CA ILE A 716 18.52 2.93 -7.00
C ILE A 716 18.37 1.44 -7.21
N GLY A 717 17.83 1.03 -8.34
CA GLY A 717 17.67 -0.37 -8.64
C GLY A 717 17.72 -0.69 -10.11
N TYR A 718 17.96 -1.96 -10.36
CA TYR A 718 17.99 -2.57 -11.67
C TYR A 718 17.25 -3.90 -11.64
N GLY A 719 16.52 -4.20 -12.71
CA GLY A 719 15.83 -5.47 -12.90
C GLY A 719 14.46 -5.55 -12.22
N ASP A 720 13.89 -6.73 -12.29
CA ASP A 720 12.56 -7.04 -11.76
C ASP A 720 12.64 -8.36 -10.98
N LEU A 721 12.24 -8.33 -9.71
CA LEU A 721 12.25 -9.50 -8.82
C LEU A 721 11.35 -10.63 -9.29
N THR A 722 10.36 -10.33 -10.14
CA THR A 722 9.39 -11.29 -10.65
C THR A 722 9.79 -11.95 -11.97
N ARG A 723 10.87 -11.49 -12.58
CA ARG A 723 11.32 -11.90 -13.92
C ARG A 723 12.68 -12.55 -13.90
N ARG A 724 12.94 -13.32 -14.95
CA ARG A 724 14.26 -13.89 -15.21
C ARG A 724 15.29 -12.78 -15.46
N GLY A 725 16.46 -12.89 -14.85
CA GLY A 725 17.59 -12.00 -15.02
C GLY A 725 18.20 -11.55 -13.69
N PHE A 726 19.18 -10.67 -13.81
CA PHE A 726 19.82 -10.03 -12.68
C PHE A 726 18.90 -8.92 -12.11
N ASN A 727 18.87 -8.79 -10.81
CA ASN A 727 18.18 -7.70 -10.13
C ASN A 727 19.03 -7.20 -8.96
N SER A 728 18.96 -5.90 -8.72
CA SER A 728 19.65 -5.29 -7.60
C SER A 728 18.92 -4.04 -7.13
N THR A 729 18.99 -3.76 -5.84
CA THR A 729 18.45 -2.56 -5.22
C THR A 729 19.42 -2.08 -4.15
N PHE A 730 19.77 -0.80 -4.21
CA PHE A 730 20.59 -0.11 -3.22
C PHE A 730 19.83 1.08 -2.68
N GLY A 731 19.76 1.19 -1.38
CA GLY A 731 19.09 2.29 -0.70
C GLY A 731 19.89 2.81 0.48
N VAL A 732 19.84 4.12 0.68
CA VAL A 732 20.44 4.78 1.84
C VAL A 732 19.52 5.86 2.37
N SER A 733 19.52 6.04 3.70
CA SER A 733 18.96 7.20 4.37
C SER A 733 20.10 7.82 5.19
N TYR A 734 20.43 9.05 4.88
CA TYR A 734 21.55 9.77 5.50
C TYR A 734 21.07 11.07 6.12
N ASP A 735 21.43 11.29 7.38
CA ASP A 735 21.19 12.53 8.10
C ASP A 735 22.39 13.45 7.91
N LEU A 736 22.19 14.49 7.11
CA LEU A 736 23.23 15.49 6.80
C LEU A 736 23.57 16.35 8.01
N SER A 737 22.61 16.57 8.93
CA SER A 737 22.84 17.36 10.15
C SER A 737 23.74 16.62 11.16
N ARG A 738 23.54 15.30 11.26
CA ARG A 738 24.32 14.44 12.17
C ARG A 738 25.53 13.77 11.52
N GLY A 739 25.65 13.85 10.19
CA GLY A 739 26.71 13.19 9.44
C GLY A 739 26.66 11.67 9.54
N SER A 740 25.48 11.06 9.63
CA SER A 740 25.32 9.64 9.90
C SER A 740 24.31 8.93 9.01
N PHE A 741 24.61 7.68 8.67
CA PHE A 741 23.66 6.80 8.01
C PHE A 741 22.64 6.28 9.01
N GLN A 742 21.36 6.45 8.72
CA GLN A 742 20.25 5.93 9.51
C GLN A 742 19.81 4.55 9.02
N ASN A 743 19.86 4.33 7.69
CA ASN A 743 19.50 3.08 7.04
C ASN A 743 20.34 2.84 5.80
N GLN A 744 20.71 1.60 5.57
CA GLN A 744 21.37 1.14 4.35
C GLN A 744 20.75 -0.17 3.93
N ILE A 745 20.48 -0.32 2.64
CA ILE A 745 19.96 -1.53 2.03
C ILE A 745 20.81 -1.85 0.79
N ALA A 746 21.21 -3.09 0.65
CA ALA A 746 21.79 -3.62 -0.58
C ALA A 746 21.19 -5.01 -0.85
N GLU A 747 20.42 -5.12 -1.91
CA GLU A 747 19.84 -6.37 -2.39
C GLU A 747 20.44 -6.68 -3.76
N VAL A 748 20.89 -7.92 -3.95
CA VAL A 748 21.39 -8.43 -5.22
C VAL A 748 20.82 -9.82 -5.44
N GLY A 749 20.32 -10.08 -6.64
CA GLY A 749 19.75 -11.37 -6.94
C GLY A 749 19.85 -11.74 -8.41
N TYR A 750 19.72 -13.02 -8.66
CA TYR A 750 19.61 -13.57 -10.00
C TYR A 750 18.47 -14.57 -10.07
N ASN A 751 17.56 -14.37 -11.00
CA ASN A 751 16.45 -15.24 -11.28
C ASN A 751 16.71 -16.03 -12.57
N GLY A 752 16.73 -17.36 -12.47
CA GLY A 752 16.72 -18.30 -13.59
C GLY A 752 15.30 -18.53 -14.14
N SER A 753 15.14 -19.59 -14.92
CA SER A 753 13.85 -19.97 -15.49
C SER A 753 12.89 -20.60 -14.47
N CYS A 754 13.40 -21.24 -13.44
CA CYS A 754 12.60 -21.99 -12.46
C CYS A 754 12.89 -21.64 -10.99
N CYS A 755 13.98 -20.92 -10.72
CA CYS A 755 14.35 -20.50 -9.38
C CYS A 755 15.24 -19.26 -9.44
N GLY A 756 15.37 -18.58 -8.31
CA GLY A 756 16.24 -17.44 -8.14
C GLY A 756 16.92 -17.46 -6.77
N LEU A 757 18.05 -16.83 -6.67
CA LEU A 757 18.78 -16.60 -5.43
C LEU A 757 18.94 -15.10 -5.22
N GLY A 758 18.64 -14.62 -4.02
CA GLY A 758 18.86 -13.24 -3.61
C GLY A 758 19.64 -13.18 -2.31
N PHE A 759 20.43 -12.14 -2.19
CA PHE A 759 21.12 -11.77 -0.97
C PHE A 759 20.73 -10.33 -0.62
N GLU A 760 20.34 -10.09 0.63
CA GLU A 760 20.03 -8.76 1.14
C GLU A 760 20.90 -8.46 2.35
N TYR A 761 21.56 -7.31 2.33
CA TYR A 761 22.20 -6.67 3.47
C TYR A 761 21.39 -5.47 3.88
N ARG A 762 21.10 -5.35 5.17
CA ARG A 762 20.37 -4.22 5.72
C ARG A 762 21.04 -3.75 7.00
N ARG A 763 21.21 -2.44 7.13
CA ARG A 763 21.73 -1.80 8.33
C ARG A 763 20.76 -0.77 8.84
N PHE A 764 20.47 -0.83 10.13
CA PHE A 764 19.74 0.20 10.86
C PHE A 764 20.66 0.86 11.89
N SER A 765 20.56 2.18 12.04
CA SER A 765 21.31 2.96 12.99
C SER A 765 20.42 4.03 13.63
N PHE A 766 19.76 3.66 14.72
CA PHE A 766 18.87 4.52 15.51
C PHE A 766 19.45 4.72 16.92
N GLY A 767 20.71 5.16 16.99
CA GLY A 767 21.40 5.42 18.26
C GLY A 767 21.47 4.16 19.15
N SER A 768 21.21 4.34 20.43
CA SER A 768 21.27 3.27 21.44
C SER A 768 20.10 2.27 21.37
N ILE A 769 19.00 2.64 20.72
CA ILE A 769 17.80 1.78 20.65
C ILE A 769 18.04 0.63 19.67
N ARG A 770 18.61 0.92 18.49
CA ARG A 770 18.88 -0.07 17.47
C ARG A 770 20.11 0.27 16.64
N SER A 771 21.14 -0.53 16.75
CA SER A 771 22.26 -0.57 15.81
C SER A 771 22.39 -2.00 15.31
N GLU A 772 21.96 -2.26 14.09
CA GLU A 772 21.72 -3.62 13.61
C GLU A 772 22.19 -3.79 12.17
N ASN A 773 22.98 -4.85 11.92
CA ASN A 773 23.26 -5.36 10.59
C ASN A 773 22.50 -6.67 10.41
N GLN A 774 21.76 -6.82 9.31
CA GLN A 774 21.02 -8.03 8.96
C GLN A 774 21.55 -8.58 7.64
N TYR A 775 21.66 -9.90 7.57
CA TYR A 775 22.04 -10.65 6.37
C TYR A 775 20.95 -11.67 6.09
N LEU A 776 20.28 -11.54 4.95
CA LEU A 776 19.17 -12.38 4.54
C LEU A 776 19.51 -13.06 3.22
N VAL A 777 19.20 -14.35 3.14
CA VAL A 777 19.33 -15.13 1.92
C VAL A 777 17.96 -15.60 1.50
N VAL A 778 17.62 -15.42 0.23
CA VAL A 778 16.34 -15.78 -0.31
C VAL A 778 16.50 -16.68 -1.51
N PHE A 779 15.86 -17.82 -1.44
CA PHE A 779 15.72 -18.72 -2.56
C PHE A 779 14.30 -18.62 -3.10
N ARG A 780 14.13 -18.13 -4.33
CA ARG A 780 12.83 -17.98 -5.02
C ARG A 780 12.55 -19.25 -5.82
N ILE A 781 11.36 -19.81 -5.63
CA ILE A 781 10.86 -20.95 -6.38
C ILE A 781 9.76 -20.43 -7.30
N ALA A 782 10.00 -20.50 -8.61
CA ALA A 782 9.05 -20.00 -9.59
C ALA A 782 7.66 -20.65 -9.42
N ASN A 783 6.63 -19.82 -9.51
CA ASN A 783 5.21 -20.19 -9.40
C ASN A 783 4.76 -20.76 -8.04
N LEU A 784 5.67 -20.91 -7.06
CA LEU A 784 5.36 -21.48 -5.75
C LEU A 784 5.57 -20.49 -4.60
N GLY A 785 6.69 -19.76 -4.58
CA GLY A 785 7.00 -18.86 -3.47
C GLY A 785 8.48 -18.58 -3.32
N SER A 786 8.89 -18.16 -2.13
CA SER A 786 10.29 -17.92 -1.77
C SER A 786 10.63 -18.53 -0.43
N LEU A 787 11.80 -19.14 -0.31
CA LEU A 787 12.44 -19.60 0.93
C LEU A 787 13.27 -18.45 1.45
N GLY A 788 13.11 -18.08 2.72
CA GLY A 788 13.77 -16.95 3.34
C GLY A 788 12.94 -15.65 3.26
N THR A 789 13.31 -14.69 4.07
CA THR A 789 12.55 -13.46 4.27
C THR A 789 13.01 -12.38 3.30
N LEU A 790 12.49 -12.35 2.07
CA LEU A 790 12.50 -11.10 1.31
C LEU A 790 11.33 -10.25 1.79
N ARG A 791 11.67 -9.17 2.42
CA ARG A 791 10.72 -8.14 2.77
C ARG A 791 10.39 -7.33 1.53
N ARG A 792 9.20 -6.75 1.51
CA ARG A 792 8.81 -5.85 0.42
C ARG A 792 9.88 -4.78 0.27
N PRO A 793 10.28 -4.42 -0.96
CA PRO A 793 11.17 -3.30 -1.16
C PRO A 793 10.61 -2.07 -0.46
N GLU A 794 11.45 -1.38 0.29
CA GLU A 794 11.06 -0.13 0.94
C GLU A 794 10.58 0.85 -0.13
N LYS A 795 9.39 1.39 0.10
CA LYS A 795 8.99 2.59 -0.60
C LYS A 795 9.64 3.75 0.15
N ILE A 796 10.26 4.68 -0.57
CA ILE A 796 10.82 5.89 0.05
C ILE A 796 9.68 6.77 0.57
N PHE A 797 8.50 6.67 -0.06
CA PHE A 797 7.25 7.35 0.31
C PHE A 797 6.04 6.47 0.00
#